data_74ba165ce6598be3c2288730834dfdd1
#
_entry.id   74ba165ce6598be3c2288730834dfdd1
#
_cell.length_a   1.000
_cell.length_b   1.000
_cell.length_c   1.000
_cell.angle_alpha   90.00
_cell.angle_beta   90.00
_cell.angle_gamma   90.00
#
_symmetry.space_group_name_H-M   'P 1'
#
loop_
_entity.id
_entity.type
_entity.pdbx_description
1 polymer ?
#
loop_
_entity_poly.entity_id
_entity_poly.type
_entity_poly.pdbx_seq_one_letter_code
_entity_poly.pdbx_strand_id
1 'polypeptide(L)'
;MTDANAADGSFASPEAELNSLLSSPSFSVASYLNVALSSSSLLPTKPPSQSSSSDDDLQRKMTELALQLQIQTQSCHEDIGRIGAELQAILPRCAADVGRVGVGLEGMRMDAQTLLETTAIGGTGNESSLSSSLETLSTLHALQANLTRTKEVLNAAATWDSTISSVAPLLAEQNLTEAVNALAQLEAGERALRGMPHREERQESIKKIREQVQALLQPQLQHALQNMHSRLAPLQQCVTLYSKLDKIDSLREDYVKQRPGTVHKAWFSYAPPKSTYSNDKSSISSSDQAQKAQLAGNSFLTWLPSWYETVLNLLTEERRQASTVFGPAEAPEIVVKVLREAFRPILPSFQSRLEMVFSSATTGNSAASTTRGSFETLCSIYESTLRFLSLTYDLVAGAFLDLIESGASKKGDTGLDLYQSMQDVFLQLASPFALYAQRFADLEGKHSHVVAGMVSKDIQQTVGSVSSTSMNLQTLQEATGRLKDLASFIFPIVDGSLDRFELLNGGYLAKEALRSVDKTLSNHLEELIIAVRSLSAAMTADANKLVVEFDEQHVLCAMEVLKIAGNFRRDLRNFEGGTLTRMKSLCERMENYHAREAIFKGIIESVTKKGVGSNNLFSLPDSLSVIEIDSYLTRVFCGGDDAKTDGNEMNPSLATLHSICSGTPSQRDVFSTTEETIKRFATSCHSFVFNVCSAVPSKYLNQLPDMPAWRENASASDNLDSYGTLPQQYITQVGEHMLSLVQAFEPFASDPATLSLVNEAMDGVRDVALQPWSEFIGAVGFVGSDSSISTLMNGKDITNLVLSNAALGEEDAALEEGASEDEIACAAFCNAWLDVIGLAVTGRLLEKIMRIPQLTSKGCEHLTADLNYLVNVFSALGVAGHPHPLVTHIGALATLSDGDLETQIKSRNTVSEVENALRAVEARIALRRGISIL
;
A
#
# COMPACT_ATOMS: atom_id res chain seq x y z
N MET A 1 49.54 -3.63 -10.59
CA MET A 1 50.00 -2.30 -10.18
C MET A 1 48.75 -1.47 -9.99
N THR A 2 48.48 -1.29 -8.76
CA THR A 2 48.15 -0.14 -7.89
C THR A 2 46.70 0.28 -8.00
N ASP A 3 45.95 -0.06 -6.96
CA ASP A 3 45.56 0.77 -5.80
C ASP A 3 44.60 1.90 -6.18
N ALA A 4 43.43 2.03 -5.59
CA ALA A 4 43.20 2.37 -4.21
C ALA A 4 41.69 2.34 -3.87
N ASN A 5 41.41 1.80 -2.72
CA ASN A 5 40.44 2.23 -1.71
C ASN A 5 39.31 3.21 -2.06
N ALA A 6 38.08 2.76 -1.85
CA ALA A 6 37.12 3.52 -1.05
C ALA A 6 36.24 2.53 -0.28
N ALA A 7 36.28 2.65 1.02
CA ALA A 7 35.40 1.97 1.94
C ALA A 7 34.00 2.58 1.84
N ASP A 8 33.03 1.76 1.45
CA ASP A 8 31.63 2.04 1.72
C ASP A 8 31.03 0.83 2.45
N GLY A 9 30.68 1.07 3.71
CA GLY A 9 30.11 0.08 4.59
C GLY A 9 28.66 -0.20 4.24
N SER A 10 28.46 -0.97 3.20
CA SER A 10 27.19 -1.65 2.93
C SER A 10 27.16 -2.89 3.80
N PHE A 11 26.28 -2.97 4.76
CA PHE A 11 25.95 -4.20 5.49
C PHE A 11 25.42 -5.22 4.48
N ALA A 12 26.32 -6.05 3.96
CA ALA A 12 25.94 -7.22 3.18
C ALA A 12 25.01 -8.10 4.03
N SER A 13 23.95 -8.62 3.43
CA SER A 13 23.08 -9.57 4.13
C SER A 13 23.94 -10.76 4.62
N PRO A 14 23.67 -11.34 5.78
CA PRO A 14 24.46 -12.46 6.33
C PRO A 14 24.54 -13.65 5.37
N GLU A 15 23.57 -13.85 4.48
CA GLU A 15 23.60 -14.84 3.42
C GLU A 15 24.61 -14.51 2.31
N ALA A 16 24.77 -13.23 1.98
CA ALA A 16 25.77 -12.80 0.99
C ALA A 16 27.21 -12.98 1.52
N GLU A 17 27.44 -12.74 2.80
CA GLU A 17 28.72 -13.02 3.46
C GLU A 17 29.04 -14.52 3.50
N LEU A 18 28.04 -15.37 3.84
CA LEU A 18 28.20 -16.82 3.83
C LEU A 18 28.52 -17.36 2.43
N ASN A 19 27.86 -16.88 1.40
CA ASN A 19 28.12 -17.28 0.02
C ASN A 19 29.48 -16.78 -0.49
N SER A 20 29.92 -15.60 -0.05
CA SER A 20 31.26 -15.09 -0.38
C SER A 20 32.36 -15.90 0.27
N LEU A 21 32.17 -16.39 1.48
CA LEU A 21 33.09 -17.30 2.17
C LEU A 21 33.19 -18.67 1.51
N LEU A 22 32.06 -19.21 0.98
CA LEU A 22 32.06 -20.48 0.24
C LEU A 22 32.82 -20.39 -1.10
N SER A 23 32.79 -19.22 -1.75
CA SER A 23 33.46 -19.00 -3.03
C SER A 23 34.93 -18.56 -2.91
N SER A 24 35.44 -18.36 -1.71
CA SER A 24 36.81 -17.91 -1.45
C SER A 24 37.85 -19.01 -1.69
N PRO A 25 38.94 -18.72 -2.39
CA PRO A 25 40.04 -19.69 -2.57
C PRO A 25 40.75 -20.06 -1.27
N SER A 26 40.56 -19.28 -0.18
CA SER A 26 41.12 -19.53 1.16
C SER A 26 40.04 -20.02 2.13
N PHE A 27 39.08 -20.81 1.64
CA PHE A 27 37.96 -21.32 2.44
C PHE A 27 38.45 -22.07 3.68
N SER A 28 37.94 -21.66 4.85
CA SER A 28 38.15 -22.32 6.13
C SER A 28 36.79 -22.71 6.72
N VAL A 29 36.58 -23.99 6.97
CA VAL A 29 35.38 -24.55 7.60
C VAL A 29 35.09 -23.91 8.96
N ALA A 30 36.12 -23.61 9.74
CA ALA A 30 35.98 -23.00 11.06
C ALA A 30 35.48 -21.53 10.95
N SER A 31 35.97 -20.76 9.97
CA SER A 31 35.53 -19.38 9.72
C SER A 31 34.07 -19.34 9.26
N TYR A 32 33.71 -20.25 8.35
CA TYR A 32 32.34 -20.36 7.85
C TYR A 32 31.35 -20.71 8.96
N LEU A 33 31.64 -21.73 9.77
CA LEU A 33 30.78 -22.12 10.89
C LEU A 33 30.66 -21.03 11.96
N ASN A 34 31.74 -20.31 12.26
CA ASN A 34 31.73 -19.22 13.22
C ASN A 34 30.83 -18.06 12.73
N VAL A 35 30.88 -17.70 11.46
CA VAL A 35 30.01 -16.64 10.89
C VAL A 35 28.56 -17.13 10.83
N ALA A 36 28.29 -18.34 10.38
CA ALA A 36 26.94 -18.90 10.28
C ALA A 36 26.24 -19.06 11.65
N LEU A 37 27.01 -19.39 12.70
CA LEU A 37 26.47 -19.51 14.06
C LEU A 37 26.37 -18.15 14.79
N SER A 38 27.21 -17.18 14.46
CA SER A 38 27.18 -15.84 15.08
C SER A 38 26.16 -14.90 14.44
N SER A 39 25.86 -15.03 13.16
CA SER A 39 24.86 -14.20 12.47
C SER A 39 23.43 -14.41 12.95
N SER A 40 23.16 -15.51 13.67
CA SER A 40 21.86 -15.81 14.25
C SER A 40 21.52 -15.11 15.57
N SER A 41 22.45 -14.28 16.11
CA SER A 41 22.25 -13.57 17.39
C SER A 41 21.62 -12.16 17.27
N LEU A 42 21.22 -11.74 16.05
CA LEU A 42 20.69 -10.38 15.79
C LEU A 42 19.19 -10.33 15.54
N LEU A 43 18.40 -11.34 15.92
CA LEU A 43 16.94 -11.22 15.92
C LEU A 43 16.45 -10.90 17.35
N PRO A 44 15.52 -9.92 17.52
CA PRO A 44 15.05 -9.50 18.82
C PRO A 44 14.32 -10.63 19.53
N THR A 45 14.83 -10.96 20.70
CA THR A 45 14.32 -11.99 21.58
C THR A 45 12.97 -11.66 22.16
N LYS A 46 12.05 -12.59 22.10
CA LYS A 46 10.93 -12.70 23.03
C LYS A 46 11.45 -12.87 24.47
N PRO A 47 10.69 -12.38 25.48
CA PRO A 47 11.11 -12.47 26.87
C PRO A 47 11.24 -13.94 27.36
N PRO A 48 12.10 -14.20 28.30
CA PRO A 48 12.44 -15.55 28.70
C PRO A 48 11.36 -16.14 29.60
N SER A 49 10.63 -17.12 29.08
CA SER A 49 9.87 -18.02 29.90
C SER A 49 10.45 -19.43 29.76
N GLN A 50 11.08 -19.86 30.85
CA GLN A 50 11.43 -21.23 31.25
C GLN A 50 12.43 -22.03 30.38
N SER A 51 13.64 -22.14 30.94
CA SER A 51 14.56 -23.28 30.94
C SER A 51 14.23 -24.45 29.98
N SER A 52 14.64 -24.35 28.74
CA SER A 52 15.06 -25.50 27.93
C SER A 52 16.48 -25.20 27.43
N SER A 53 17.33 -26.20 27.57
CA SER A 53 18.77 -26.14 27.43
C SER A 53 19.20 -25.44 26.14
N SER A 54 20.12 -24.48 26.23
CA SER A 54 20.78 -23.79 25.09
C SER A 54 21.43 -24.76 24.08
N ASP A 55 21.63 -26.00 24.48
CA ASP A 55 22.21 -27.07 23.66
C ASP A 55 21.22 -27.59 22.60
N ASP A 56 19.92 -27.67 22.90
CA ASP A 56 18.93 -28.19 21.97
C ASP A 56 18.68 -27.22 20.81
N ASP A 57 18.71 -25.88 21.08
CA ASP A 57 18.59 -24.86 20.05
C ASP A 57 19.83 -24.78 19.15
N LEU A 58 21.00 -25.01 19.71
CA LEU A 58 22.26 -25.04 18.98
C LEU A 58 22.33 -26.33 18.10
N GLN A 59 21.82 -27.42 18.59
CA GLN A 59 21.73 -28.68 17.86
C GLN A 59 20.71 -28.64 16.71
N ARG A 60 19.56 -27.94 16.91
CA ARG A 60 18.59 -27.65 15.83
C ARG A 60 19.20 -26.79 14.72
N LYS A 61 19.90 -25.73 15.08
CA LYS A 61 20.57 -24.85 14.11
C LYS A 61 21.66 -25.56 13.34
N MET A 62 22.44 -26.40 14.01
CA MET A 62 23.46 -27.24 13.35
C MET A 62 22.85 -28.24 12.38
N THR A 63 21.71 -28.85 12.71
CA THR A 63 21.01 -29.75 11.79
C THR A 63 20.39 -29.04 10.60
N GLU A 64 19.84 -27.83 10.80
CA GLU A 64 19.30 -26.99 9.73
C GLU A 64 20.39 -26.52 8.77
N LEU A 65 21.52 -26.07 9.30
CA LEU A 65 22.69 -25.67 8.52
C LEU A 65 23.29 -26.84 7.73
N ALA A 66 23.36 -28.03 8.36
CA ALA A 66 23.82 -29.25 7.70
C ALA A 66 22.90 -29.63 6.53
N LEU A 67 21.58 -29.52 6.72
CA LEU A 67 20.59 -29.78 5.68
C LEU A 67 20.69 -28.79 4.51
N GLN A 68 20.86 -27.49 4.80
CA GLN A 68 21.08 -26.48 3.78
C GLN A 68 22.35 -26.74 2.97
N LEU A 69 23.46 -27.03 3.64
CA LEU A 69 24.71 -27.36 2.96
C LEU A 69 24.57 -28.64 2.13
N GLN A 70 23.79 -29.61 2.58
CA GLN A 70 23.55 -30.85 1.83
C GLN A 70 22.73 -30.56 0.56
N ILE A 71 21.72 -29.70 0.62
CA ILE A 71 20.93 -29.31 -0.54
C ILE A 71 21.80 -28.53 -1.53
N GLN A 72 22.63 -27.61 -1.05
CA GLN A 72 23.53 -26.84 -1.91
C GLN A 72 24.60 -27.72 -2.57
N THR A 73 25.17 -28.66 -1.84
CA THR A 73 26.14 -29.64 -2.41
C THR A 73 25.51 -30.52 -3.46
N GLN A 74 24.25 -30.94 -3.25
CA GLN A 74 23.52 -31.75 -4.22
C GLN A 74 23.21 -30.92 -5.50
N SER A 75 22.75 -29.68 -5.36
CA SER A 75 22.53 -28.80 -6.49
C SER A 75 23.82 -28.51 -7.28
N CYS A 76 24.93 -28.20 -6.59
CA CYS A 76 26.23 -28.03 -7.25
C CYS A 76 26.70 -29.33 -7.97
N HIS A 77 26.43 -30.50 -7.40
CA HIS A 77 26.80 -31.77 -8.02
C HIS A 77 25.97 -32.03 -9.29
N GLU A 78 24.68 -31.73 -9.26
CA GLU A 78 23.79 -31.81 -10.43
C GLU A 78 24.23 -30.84 -11.53
N ASP A 79 24.58 -29.58 -11.18
CA ASP A 79 25.09 -28.59 -12.12
C ASP A 79 26.43 -29.00 -12.74
N ILE A 80 27.36 -29.53 -11.94
CA ILE A 80 28.63 -30.07 -12.43
C ILE A 80 28.36 -31.25 -13.39
N GLY A 81 27.42 -32.14 -13.05
CA GLY A 81 26.99 -33.26 -13.88
C GLY A 81 26.41 -32.76 -15.22
N ARG A 82 25.55 -31.74 -15.20
CA ARG A 82 24.96 -31.14 -16.40
C ARG A 82 26.01 -30.50 -17.29
N ILE A 83 26.86 -29.64 -16.71
CA ILE A 83 27.96 -28.98 -17.43
C ILE A 83 28.95 -30.01 -17.98
N GLY A 84 29.25 -31.08 -17.22
CA GLY A 84 30.09 -32.20 -17.67
C GLY A 84 29.49 -32.92 -18.88
N ALA A 85 28.19 -33.20 -18.87
CA ALA A 85 27.48 -33.82 -19.99
C ALA A 85 27.45 -32.89 -21.22
N GLU A 86 27.23 -31.59 -21.05
CA GLU A 86 27.28 -30.61 -22.11
C GLU A 86 28.68 -30.52 -22.73
N LEU A 87 29.74 -30.43 -21.93
CA LEU A 87 31.12 -30.48 -22.38
C LEU A 87 31.45 -31.76 -23.15
N GLN A 88 30.97 -32.89 -22.65
CA GLN A 88 31.20 -34.20 -23.30
C GLN A 88 30.47 -34.32 -24.64
N ALA A 89 29.36 -33.59 -24.84
CA ALA A 89 28.64 -33.51 -26.11
C ALA A 89 29.27 -32.52 -27.09
N ILE A 90 29.83 -31.41 -26.59
CA ILE A 90 30.38 -30.33 -27.42
C ILE A 90 31.82 -30.60 -27.86
N LEU A 91 32.65 -31.16 -26.98
CA LEU A 91 34.08 -31.44 -27.26
C LEU A 91 34.33 -32.25 -28.52
N PRO A 92 33.60 -33.36 -28.80
CA PRO A 92 33.78 -34.15 -30.03
C PRO A 92 33.44 -33.36 -31.30
N ARG A 93 32.41 -32.45 -31.22
CA ARG A 93 32.02 -31.61 -32.35
C ARG A 93 33.07 -30.56 -32.63
N CYS A 94 33.56 -29.88 -31.62
CA CYS A 94 34.66 -28.91 -31.77
C CYS A 94 35.93 -29.56 -32.29
N ALA A 95 36.28 -30.78 -31.83
CA ALA A 95 37.41 -31.48 -32.32
C ALA A 95 37.27 -31.91 -33.82
N ALA A 96 36.02 -32.31 -34.20
CA ALA A 96 35.73 -32.61 -35.60
C ALA A 96 35.78 -31.37 -36.51
N ASP A 97 35.29 -30.21 -35.99
CA ASP A 97 35.31 -28.94 -36.72
C ASP A 97 36.74 -28.42 -36.89
N VAL A 98 37.56 -28.49 -35.86
CA VAL A 98 38.99 -28.15 -35.93
C VAL A 98 39.71 -29.10 -36.88
N GLY A 99 39.38 -30.40 -36.84
CA GLY A 99 39.91 -31.35 -37.80
C GLY A 99 39.53 -31.03 -39.24
N ARG A 100 38.26 -30.63 -39.50
CA ARG A 100 37.82 -30.25 -40.86
C ARG A 100 38.50 -28.95 -41.34
N VAL A 101 38.66 -27.99 -40.46
CA VAL A 101 39.38 -26.73 -40.79
C VAL A 101 40.86 -27.04 -41.04
N GLY A 102 41.47 -27.93 -40.26
CA GLY A 102 42.84 -28.38 -40.45
C GLY A 102 43.05 -29.06 -41.80
N VAL A 103 42.14 -30.00 -42.17
CA VAL A 103 42.19 -30.67 -43.49
C VAL A 103 41.96 -29.65 -44.64
N GLY A 104 41.03 -28.69 -44.44
CA GLY A 104 40.80 -27.61 -45.43
C GLY A 104 41.99 -26.69 -45.62
N LEU A 105 42.67 -26.34 -44.52
CA LEU A 105 43.92 -25.53 -44.57
C LEU A 105 45.10 -26.29 -45.23
N GLU A 106 45.20 -27.61 -44.97
CA GLU A 106 46.20 -28.46 -45.61
C GLU A 106 45.91 -28.62 -47.10
N GLY A 107 44.62 -28.78 -47.48
CA GLY A 107 44.19 -28.72 -48.88
C GLY A 107 44.61 -27.42 -49.55
N MET A 108 44.27 -26.27 -48.93
CA MET A 108 44.69 -24.92 -49.47
C MET A 108 46.21 -24.76 -49.50
N ARG A 109 46.94 -25.33 -48.54
CA ARG A 109 48.41 -25.30 -48.55
C ARG A 109 48.96 -26.14 -49.67
N MET A 110 48.39 -27.31 -49.95
CA MET A 110 48.80 -28.16 -51.11
C MET A 110 48.46 -27.51 -52.43
N ASP A 111 47.24 -26.87 -52.53
CA ASP A 111 46.89 -26.11 -53.76
C ASP A 111 47.81 -24.91 -54.01
N ALA A 112 48.11 -24.17 -52.91
CA ALA A 112 49.06 -23.07 -52.96
C ALA A 112 50.50 -23.55 -53.32
N GLN A 113 50.88 -24.69 -52.82
CA GLN A 113 52.18 -25.33 -53.12
C GLN A 113 52.26 -25.83 -54.55
N THR A 114 51.19 -26.45 -55.12
CA THR A 114 51.08 -26.87 -56.51
C THR A 114 51.03 -25.65 -57.45
N LEU A 115 50.35 -24.55 -57.01
CA LEU A 115 50.37 -23.27 -57.74
C LEU A 115 51.81 -22.67 -57.76
N LEU A 116 52.51 -22.70 -56.62
CA LEU A 116 53.89 -22.24 -56.49
C LEU A 116 54.84 -23.14 -57.33
N GLU A 117 54.64 -24.47 -57.36
CA GLU A 117 55.43 -25.36 -58.16
C GLU A 117 55.17 -25.17 -59.65
N THR A 118 53.92 -24.97 -60.08
CA THR A 118 53.51 -24.68 -61.42
C THR A 118 54.05 -23.31 -61.92
N THR A 119 54.08 -22.35 -60.97
CA THR A 119 54.72 -21.02 -61.33
C THR A 119 56.20 -21.04 -61.25
N ALA A 120 56.85 -21.93 -60.43
CA ALA A 120 58.28 -22.07 -60.34
C ALA A 120 58.88 -22.86 -61.51
N ILE A 121 58.13 -23.76 -62.12
CA ILE A 121 58.54 -24.50 -63.32
C ILE A 121 58.46 -23.61 -64.59
N GLY A 122 57.74 -22.47 -64.55
CA GLY A 122 57.60 -21.50 -65.60
C GLY A 122 58.67 -20.41 -65.67
N GLY A 123 59.69 -20.53 -64.86
CA GLY A 123 60.79 -19.50 -64.76
C GLY A 123 61.85 -19.63 -65.79
N THR A 124 61.59 -19.43 -67.05
CA THR A 124 62.55 -18.78 -68.04
C THR A 124 61.81 -18.48 -69.32
N GLY A 125 61.35 -17.22 -69.39
CA GLY A 125 61.09 -16.60 -70.66
C GLY A 125 59.76 -16.91 -71.38
N ASN A 126 58.62 -16.42 -70.74
CA ASN A 126 57.43 -16.02 -71.47
C ASN A 126 56.38 -15.46 -70.52
N GLU A 127 56.60 -14.30 -69.95
CA GLU A 127 55.53 -13.54 -69.21
C GLU A 127 54.39 -13.15 -70.15
N SER A 128 54.59 -13.17 -71.50
CA SER A 128 53.59 -12.94 -72.50
C SER A 128 52.64 -14.14 -72.75
N SER A 129 53.03 -15.39 -72.42
CA SER A 129 52.20 -16.57 -72.73
C SER A 129 51.18 -16.90 -71.59
N LEU A 130 51.53 -16.61 -70.35
CA LEU A 130 50.60 -16.80 -69.18
C LEU A 130 49.50 -15.74 -69.21
N SER A 131 49.82 -14.50 -69.49
CA SER A 131 48.81 -13.44 -69.61
C SER A 131 47.86 -13.72 -70.81
N SER A 132 48.41 -14.21 -71.97
CA SER A 132 47.57 -14.59 -73.11
C SER A 132 46.73 -15.85 -72.82
N SER A 133 47.21 -16.82 -72.07
CA SER A 133 46.45 -17.99 -71.62
C SER A 133 45.33 -17.64 -70.68
N LEU A 134 45.53 -16.71 -69.70
CA LEU A 134 44.51 -16.19 -68.80
C LEU A 134 43.52 -15.31 -69.55
N GLU A 135 43.95 -14.56 -70.54
CA GLU A 135 43.06 -13.76 -71.38
C GLU A 135 42.20 -14.67 -72.30
N THR A 136 42.76 -15.75 -72.84
CA THR A 136 42.03 -16.76 -73.60
C THR A 136 41.09 -17.54 -72.69
N LEU A 137 41.45 -17.91 -71.46
CA LEU A 137 40.52 -18.50 -70.43
C LEU A 137 39.42 -17.53 -70.08
N SER A 138 39.70 -16.27 -69.85
CA SER A 138 38.70 -15.21 -69.57
C SER A 138 37.74 -15.06 -70.80
N THR A 139 38.27 -15.03 -72.04
CA THR A 139 37.44 -14.95 -73.26
C THR A 139 36.60 -16.21 -73.44
N LEU A 140 37.17 -17.43 -73.21
CA LEU A 140 36.43 -18.69 -73.24
C LEU A 140 35.36 -18.78 -72.16
N HIS A 141 35.61 -18.29 -70.88
CA HIS A 141 34.65 -18.23 -69.87
C HIS A 141 33.53 -17.22 -70.15
N ALA A 142 33.90 -16.06 -70.79
CA ALA A 142 32.91 -15.09 -71.23
C ALA A 142 32.06 -15.64 -72.39
N LEU A 143 32.71 -16.39 -73.36
CA LEU A 143 32.00 -17.12 -74.38
C LEU A 143 31.09 -18.21 -73.89
N GLN A 144 31.53 -19.03 -72.90
CA GLN A 144 30.73 -20.03 -72.22
C GLN A 144 29.55 -19.40 -71.52
N ALA A 145 29.75 -18.32 -70.74
CA ALA A 145 28.69 -17.57 -70.08
C ALA A 145 27.69 -17.00 -71.12
N ASN A 146 28.18 -16.46 -72.24
CA ASN A 146 27.31 -15.95 -73.28
C ASN A 146 26.54 -17.04 -74.01
N LEU A 147 27.19 -18.20 -74.33
CA LEU A 147 26.47 -19.36 -74.86
C LEU A 147 25.44 -19.97 -73.93
N THR A 148 25.77 -20.04 -72.67
CA THR A 148 24.80 -20.47 -71.65
C THR A 148 23.62 -19.50 -71.59
N ARG A 149 23.88 -18.21 -71.60
CA ARG A 149 22.84 -17.17 -71.59
C ARG A 149 22.02 -17.19 -72.90
N THR A 150 22.61 -17.38 -74.05
CA THR A 150 21.90 -17.52 -75.30
C THR A 150 21.07 -18.81 -75.39
N LYS A 151 21.55 -19.92 -74.82
CA LYS A 151 20.79 -21.16 -74.62
C LYS A 151 19.59 -20.97 -73.76
N GLU A 152 19.77 -20.25 -72.66
CA GLU A 152 18.63 -19.92 -71.72
C GLU A 152 17.62 -19.04 -72.42
N VAL A 153 18.02 -18.02 -73.14
CA VAL A 153 17.15 -17.12 -73.88
C VAL A 153 16.41 -17.87 -75.01
N LEU A 154 17.05 -18.75 -75.76
CA LEU A 154 16.43 -19.58 -76.81
C LEU A 154 15.42 -20.57 -76.21
N ASN A 155 15.78 -21.23 -75.11
CA ASN A 155 14.84 -22.12 -74.38
C ASN A 155 13.66 -21.32 -73.80
N ALA A 156 13.85 -20.15 -73.24
CA ALA A 156 12.83 -19.29 -72.77
C ALA A 156 11.87 -18.83 -73.87
N ALA A 157 12.42 -18.48 -75.06
CA ALA A 157 11.60 -18.11 -76.16
C ALA A 157 10.80 -19.30 -76.76
N ALA A 158 11.41 -20.49 -76.89
CA ALA A 158 10.72 -21.69 -77.34
C ALA A 158 9.60 -22.19 -76.43
N THR A 159 9.80 -22.02 -75.13
CA THR A 159 8.78 -22.43 -74.15
C THR A 159 7.69 -21.36 -73.93
N TRP A 160 7.95 -20.07 -74.29
CA TRP A 160 7.03 -18.96 -74.09
C TRP A 160 5.64 -19.20 -74.72
N ASP A 161 5.63 -19.48 -76.06
CA ASP A 161 4.35 -19.62 -76.82
C ASP A 161 3.57 -20.86 -76.38
N SER A 162 4.25 -21.94 -76.08
CA SER A 162 3.63 -23.13 -75.54
C SER A 162 3.02 -22.92 -74.15
N THR A 163 3.74 -22.18 -73.24
CA THR A 163 3.29 -21.92 -71.93
C THR A 163 2.12 -20.93 -71.87
N ILE A 164 2.17 -19.86 -72.72
CA ILE A 164 1.06 -18.89 -72.80
C ILE A 164 -0.22 -19.52 -73.38
N SER A 165 -0.09 -20.44 -74.35
CA SER A 165 -1.26 -21.15 -74.88
C SER A 165 -1.87 -22.18 -73.92
N SER A 166 -1.07 -22.71 -72.99
CA SER A 166 -1.55 -23.65 -71.96
C SER A 166 -2.29 -22.96 -70.76
N VAL A 167 -2.04 -21.66 -70.53
CA VAL A 167 -2.63 -20.94 -69.42
C VAL A 167 -4.13 -20.78 -69.57
N ALA A 168 -4.65 -20.50 -70.76
CA ALA A 168 -6.11 -20.26 -70.94
C ALA A 168 -6.97 -21.49 -70.62
N PRO A 169 -6.63 -22.73 -71.06
CA PRO A 169 -7.38 -23.93 -70.69
C PRO A 169 -7.22 -24.23 -69.18
N LEU A 170 -6.03 -24.04 -68.58
CA LEU A 170 -5.84 -24.25 -67.14
C LEU A 170 -6.68 -23.33 -66.26
N LEU A 171 -6.87 -22.10 -66.69
CA LEU A 171 -7.77 -21.15 -66.04
C LEU A 171 -9.25 -21.54 -66.20
N ALA A 172 -9.64 -22.07 -67.39
CA ALA A 172 -10.98 -22.56 -67.62
C ALA A 172 -11.32 -23.81 -66.77
N GLU A 173 -10.35 -24.72 -66.63
CA GLU A 173 -10.45 -25.93 -65.79
C GLU A 173 -10.34 -25.65 -64.26
N GLN A 174 -10.04 -24.38 -63.86
CA GLN A 174 -9.75 -23.97 -62.48
C GLN A 174 -8.60 -24.71 -61.82
N ASN A 175 -7.65 -25.21 -62.65
CA ASN A 175 -6.41 -25.80 -62.14
C ASN A 175 -5.40 -24.71 -61.78
N LEU A 176 -5.63 -23.99 -60.67
CA LEU A 176 -4.87 -22.82 -60.28
C LEU A 176 -3.40 -23.16 -59.92
N THR A 177 -3.12 -24.37 -59.47
CA THR A 177 -1.76 -24.80 -59.16
C THR A 177 -0.87 -24.84 -60.39
N GLU A 178 -1.34 -25.40 -61.48
CA GLU A 178 -0.61 -25.44 -62.78
C GLU A 178 -0.59 -24.05 -63.42
N ALA A 179 -1.70 -23.28 -63.34
CA ALA A 179 -1.74 -21.93 -63.83
C ALA A 179 -0.73 -20.98 -63.22
N VAL A 180 -0.54 -21.06 -61.88
CA VAL A 180 0.48 -20.28 -61.14
C VAL A 180 1.89 -20.77 -61.46
N ASN A 181 2.10 -22.07 -61.62
CA ASN A 181 3.42 -22.60 -62.10
C ASN A 181 3.74 -22.11 -63.51
N ALA A 182 2.77 -22.13 -64.45
CA ALA A 182 2.94 -21.59 -65.78
C ALA A 182 3.24 -20.08 -65.79
N LEU A 183 2.57 -19.31 -64.92
CA LEU A 183 2.82 -17.88 -64.73
C LEU A 183 4.24 -17.64 -64.19
N ALA A 184 4.70 -18.42 -63.22
CA ALA A 184 6.09 -18.33 -62.70
C ALA A 184 7.13 -18.68 -63.79
N GLN A 185 6.81 -19.64 -64.67
CA GLN A 185 7.68 -19.95 -65.84
C GLN A 185 7.72 -18.79 -66.85
N LEU A 186 6.56 -18.16 -67.13
CA LEU A 186 6.48 -16.97 -67.98
C LEU A 186 7.26 -15.80 -67.41
N GLU A 187 7.20 -15.55 -66.12
CA GLU A 187 8.00 -14.50 -65.41
C GLU A 187 9.49 -14.79 -65.41
N ALA A 188 9.90 -16.05 -65.27
CA ALA A 188 11.30 -16.46 -65.43
C ALA A 188 11.74 -16.31 -66.83
N GLY A 189 10.88 -16.69 -67.83
CA GLY A 189 11.11 -16.49 -69.24
C GLY A 189 11.27 -15.02 -69.62
N GLU A 190 10.42 -14.13 -69.13
CA GLU A 190 10.50 -12.68 -69.36
C GLU A 190 11.82 -12.11 -68.85
N ARG A 191 12.28 -12.55 -67.68
CA ARG A 191 13.60 -12.15 -67.12
C ARG A 191 14.76 -12.56 -68.01
N ALA A 192 14.70 -13.74 -68.54
CA ALA A 192 15.67 -14.25 -69.54
C ALA A 192 15.62 -13.45 -70.87
N LEU A 193 14.38 -13.09 -71.33
CA LEU A 193 14.11 -12.38 -72.60
C LEU A 193 14.18 -10.85 -72.48
N ARG A 194 14.77 -10.28 -71.41
CA ARG A 194 14.83 -8.81 -71.15
C ARG A 194 15.40 -7.96 -72.31
N GLY A 195 16.26 -8.50 -73.10
CA GLY A 195 16.90 -7.81 -74.24
C GLY A 195 16.21 -8.01 -75.64
N MET A 196 15.11 -8.76 -75.69
CA MET A 196 14.40 -9.08 -76.89
C MET A 196 13.26 -8.12 -77.27
N PRO A 197 12.89 -7.91 -78.53
CA PRO A 197 11.78 -7.06 -78.92
C PRO A 197 10.44 -7.59 -78.33
N HIS A 198 9.39 -6.74 -78.35
CA HIS A 198 8.07 -7.01 -77.80
C HIS A 198 8.01 -7.22 -76.24
N ARG A 199 8.88 -6.59 -75.50
CA ARG A 199 8.94 -6.68 -74.02
C ARG A 199 7.68 -6.16 -73.40
N GLU A 200 7.16 -5.04 -73.88
CA GLU A 200 5.95 -4.42 -73.31
C GLU A 200 4.71 -5.31 -73.49
N GLU A 201 4.52 -5.92 -74.66
CA GLU A 201 3.44 -6.86 -74.92
C GLU A 201 3.50 -8.10 -74.02
N ARG A 202 4.73 -8.64 -73.82
CA ARG A 202 4.93 -9.77 -72.91
C ARG A 202 4.59 -9.40 -71.46
N GLN A 203 5.05 -8.22 -71.02
CA GLN A 203 4.75 -7.74 -69.65
C GLN A 203 3.25 -7.50 -69.46
N GLU A 204 2.56 -6.93 -70.43
CA GLU A 204 1.11 -6.74 -70.40
C GLU A 204 0.38 -8.06 -70.41
N SER A 205 0.80 -9.06 -71.14
CA SER A 205 0.23 -10.42 -71.10
C SER A 205 0.38 -11.09 -69.72
N ILE A 206 1.59 -11.01 -69.13
CA ILE A 206 1.84 -11.51 -67.77
C ILE A 206 0.93 -10.80 -66.77
N LYS A 207 0.78 -9.49 -66.92
CA LYS A 207 -0.04 -8.69 -66.01
C LYS A 207 -1.52 -9.11 -66.09
N LYS A 208 -2.05 -9.29 -67.33
CA LYS A 208 -3.43 -9.78 -67.56
C LYS A 208 -3.67 -11.16 -66.97
N ILE A 209 -2.72 -12.09 -67.20
CA ILE A 209 -2.80 -13.45 -66.63
C ILE A 209 -2.75 -13.40 -65.10
N ARG A 210 -1.84 -12.59 -64.51
CA ARG A 210 -1.72 -12.41 -63.06
C ARG A 210 -3.02 -11.88 -62.46
N GLU A 211 -3.64 -10.88 -63.08
CA GLU A 211 -4.92 -10.32 -62.60
C GLU A 211 -6.03 -11.37 -62.68
N GLN A 212 -6.10 -12.19 -63.74
CA GLN A 212 -7.08 -13.26 -63.89
C GLN A 212 -6.89 -14.37 -62.83
N VAL A 213 -5.64 -14.81 -62.63
CA VAL A 213 -5.30 -15.80 -61.59
C VAL A 213 -5.69 -15.29 -60.20
N GLN A 214 -5.38 -14.02 -59.94
CA GLN A 214 -5.72 -13.41 -58.65
C GLN A 214 -7.23 -13.32 -58.45
N ALA A 215 -7.99 -12.94 -59.47
CA ALA A 215 -9.47 -12.87 -59.41
C ALA A 215 -10.11 -14.24 -59.11
N LEU A 216 -9.50 -15.32 -59.61
CA LEU A 216 -9.96 -16.69 -59.32
C LEU A 216 -9.47 -17.26 -58.00
N LEU A 217 -8.31 -16.83 -57.51
CA LEU A 217 -7.77 -17.23 -56.20
C LEU A 217 -8.48 -16.57 -55.03
N GLN A 218 -8.95 -15.33 -55.18
CA GLN A 218 -9.55 -14.56 -54.10
C GLN A 218 -10.82 -15.22 -53.49
N PRO A 219 -11.79 -15.76 -54.29
CA PRO A 219 -12.91 -16.49 -53.69
C PRO A 219 -12.51 -17.80 -53.00
N GLN A 220 -11.48 -18.51 -53.53
CA GLN A 220 -10.94 -19.70 -52.88
C GLN A 220 -10.27 -19.38 -51.56
N LEU A 221 -9.52 -18.29 -51.50
CA LEU A 221 -8.93 -17.80 -50.26
C LEU A 221 -10.02 -17.45 -49.24
N GLN A 222 -11.07 -16.73 -49.65
CA GLN A 222 -12.17 -16.40 -48.75
C GLN A 222 -12.87 -17.64 -48.21
N HIS A 223 -13.11 -18.65 -49.06
CA HIS A 223 -13.68 -19.91 -48.64
C HIS A 223 -12.77 -20.71 -47.74
N ALA A 224 -11.46 -20.73 -48.01
CA ALA A 224 -10.46 -21.37 -47.16
C ALA A 224 -10.36 -20.71 -45.78
N LEU A 225 -10.43 -19.35 -45.74
CA LEU A 225 -10.43 -18.56 -44.49
C LEU A 225 -11.70 -18.78 -43.66
N GLN A 226 -12.86 -18.94 -44.29
CA GLN A 226 -14.14 -19.23 -43.58
C GLN A 226 -14.14 -20.63 -42.95
N ASN A 227 -13.51 -21.61 -43.61
CA ASN A 227 -13.53 -23.03 -43.21
C ASN A 227 -12.24 -23.48 -42.49
N MET A 228 -11.34 -22.57 -42.12
CA MET A 228 -10.01 -22.92 -41.59
C MET A 228 -10.07 -23.64 -40.24
N HIS A 229 -11.12 -23.48 -39.45
CA HIS A 229 -11.31 -24.22 -38.18
C HIS A 229 -11.41 -25.74 -38.38
N SER A 230 -11.86 -26.19 -39.58
CA SER A 230 -12.05 -27.60 -39.89
C SER A 230 -10.97 -28.18 -40.78
N ARG A 231 -10.37 -27.38 -41.67
CA ARG A 231 -9.40 -27.83 -42.69
C ARG A 231 -8.33 -26.75 -42.96
N LEU A 232 -7.07 -27.02 -42.62
CA LEU A 232 -5.92 -26.13 -42.89
C LEU A 232 -5.33 -26.34 -44.28
N ALA A 233 -5.46 -27.53 -44.90
CA ALA A 233 -4.81 -27.84 -46.16
C ALA A 233 -5.16 -26.89 -47.32
N PRO A 234 -6.44 -26.43 -47.50
CA PRO A 234 -6.76 -25.46 -48.56
C PRO A 234 -6.03 -24.11 -48.37
N LEU A 235 -5.89 -23.68 -47.09
CA LEU A 235 -5.18 -22.43 -46.80
C LEU A 235 -3.68 -22.55 -47.04
N GLN A 236 -3.05 -23.66 -46.70
CA GLN A 236 -1.64 -23.93 -47.03
C GLN A 236 -1.38 -23.94 -48.56
N GLN A 237 -2.33 -24.50 -49.34
CA GLN A 237 -2.28 -24.42 -50.78
C GLN A 237 -2.36 -22.96 -51.28
N CYS A 238 -3.27 -22.15 -50.74
CA CYS A 238 -3.32 -20.72 -51.03
C CYS A 238 -2.05 -20.00 -50.68
N VAL A 239 -1.41 -20.28 -49.52
CA VAL A 239 -0.15 -19.66 -49.13
C VAL A 239 0.96 -20.00 -50.13
N THR A 240 1.07 -21.27 -50.58
CA THR A 240 2.05 -21.68 -51.56
C THR A 240 1.83 -21.04 -52.95
N LEU A 241 0.58 -20.82 -53.34
CA LEU A 241 0.24 -20.16 -54.62
C LEU A 241 0.51 -18.64 -54.55
N TYR A 242 0.12 -17.97 -53.43
CA TYR A 242 0.37 -16.55 -53.24
C TYR A 242 1.87 -16.23 -53.03
N SER A 243 2.67 -17.13 -52.47
CA SER A 243 4.12 -16.98 -52.35
C SER A 243 4.79 -17.01 -53.74
N LYS A 244 4.30 -17.88 -54.65
CA LYS A 244 4.75 -17.92 -56.05
C LYS A 244 4.37 -16.68 -56.85
N LEU A 245 3.28 -16.03 -56.50
CA LEU A 245 2.79 -14.79 -57.10
C LEU A 245 3.44 -13.54 -56.55
N ASP A 246 4.33 -13.68 -55.57
CA ASP A 246 4.99 -12.57 -54.85
C ASP A 246 3.98 -11.60 -54.19
N LYS A 247 2.84 -12.13 -53.78
CA LYS A 247 1.71 -11.41 -53.13
C LYS A 247 1.31 -11.98 -51.76
N ILE A 248 2.26 -12.59 -51.11
CA ILE A 248 2.02 -13.22 -49.81
C ILE A 248 1.57 -12.19 -48.74
N ASP A 249 2.01 -10.94 -48.85
CA ASP A 249 1.65 -9.88 -47.91
C ASP A 249 0.17 -9.51 -47.97
N SER A 250 -0.42 -9.52 -49.18
CA SER A 250 -1.87 -9.31 -49.36
C SER A 250 -2.69 -10.43 -48.72
N LEU A 251 -2.22 -11.68 -48.84
CA LEU A 251 -2.87 -12.83 -48.20
C LEU A 251 -2.74 -12.72 -46.68
N ARG A 252 -1.57 -12.29 -46.14
CA ARG A 252 -1.38 -12.08 -44.72
C ARG A 252 -2.32 -11.00 -44.16
N GLU A 253 -2.49 -9.88 -44.90
CA GLU A 253 -3.42 -8.82 -44.49
C GLU A 253 -4.87 -9.31 -44.43
N ASP A 254 -5.34 -10.05 -45.46
CA ASP A 254 -6.67 -10.60 -45.52
C ASP A 254 -6.90 -11.64 -44.42
N TYR A 255 -5.89 -12.48 -44.14
CA TYR A 255 -5.90 -13.42 -43.03
C TYR A 255 -6.06 -12.71 -41.70
N VAL A 256 -5.18 -11.74 -41.40
CA VAL A 256 -5.20 -10.98 -40.16
C VAL A 256 -6.52 -10.24 -39.95
N LYS A 257 -7.09 -9.65 -41.03
CA LYS A 257 -8.37 -8.92 -40.96
C LYS A 257 -9.58 -9.83 -40.66
N GLN A 258 -9.58 -11.08 -41.14
CA GLN A 258 -10.75 -11.98 -40.99
C GLN A 258 -10.69 -12.75 -39.66
N ARG A 259 -9.51 -13.00 -39.14
CA ARG A 259 -9.28 -13.84 -37.95
C ARG A 259 -10.01 -13.39 -36.69
N PRO A 260 -10.05 -12.09 -36.34
CA PRO A 260 -10.71 -11.61 -35.13
C PRO A 260 -12.25 -11.56 -35.19
N GLY A 261 -12.84 -12.02 -36.28
CA GLY A 261 -14.32 -11.91 -36.51
C GLY A 261 -15.17 -12.46 -35.37
N THR A 262 -14.74 -13.52 -34.70
CA THR A 262 -15.42 -14.10 -33.52
C THR A 262 -15.34 -13.20 -32.31
N VAL A 263 -14.18 -12.60 -32.07
CA VAL A 263 -13.93 -11.65 -30.99
C VAL A 263 -14.77 -10.39 -31.16
N HIS A 264 -14.81 -9.85 -32.39
CA HIS A 264 -15.66 -8.69 -32.71
C HIS A 264 -17.13 -8.99 -32.53
N LYS A 265 -17.61 -10.15 -32.98
CA LYS A 265 -19.03 -10.58 -32.78
C LYS A 265 -19.36 -10.69 -31.28
N ALA A 266 -18.44 -11.27 -30.49
CA ALA A 266 -18.61 -11.37 -29.04
C ALA A 266 -18.66 -9.98 -28.40
N TRP A 267 -17.82 -9.05 -28.87
CA TRP A 267 -17.85 -7.68 -28.39
C TRP A 267 -19.16 -6.97 -28.70
N PHE A 268 -19.61 -7.02 -29.92
CA PHE A 268 -20.91 -6.40 -30.34
C PHE A 268 -22.13 -7.03 -29.70
N SER A 269 -22.06 -8.31 -29.30
CA SER A 269 -23.19 -9.01 -28.66
C SER A 269 -23.47 -8.56 -27.24
N TYR A 270 -22.51 -7.86 -26.58
CA TYR A 270 -22.75 -7.33 -25.24
C TYR A 270 -23.82 -6.24 -25.27
N ALA A 271 -24.91 -6.47 -24.56
CA ALA A 271 -25.93 -5.48 -24.30
C ALA A 271 -26.01 -5.24 -22.77
N PRO A 272 -25.87 -3.99 -22.31
CA PRO A 272 -26.11 -3.70 -20.90
C PRO A 272 -27.55 -4.08 -20.53
N PRO A 273 -27.78 -4.56 -19.29
CA PRO A 273 -29.09 -5.01 -18.86
C PRO A 273 -30.14 -3.91 -19.05
N LYS A 274 -31.17 -4.19 -19.83
CA LYS A 274 -32.30 -3.29 -20.02
C LYS A 274 -33.10 -3.26 -18.73
N SER A 275 -33.27 -2.09 -18.11
CA SER A 275 -34.16 -1.96 -16.96
C SER A 275 -35.59 -2.28 -17.41
N THR A 276 -36.25 -3.27 -16.78
CA THR A 276 -37.62 -3.70 -17.00
C THR A 276 -38.67 -2.71 -16.45
N TYR A 277 -38.27 -1.51 -16.06
CA TYR A 277 -39.20 -0.51 -15.55
C TYR A 277 -39.67 0.44 -16.64
N SER A 278 -41.00 0.52 -16.76
CA SER A 278 -41.86 1.25 -17.66
C SER A 278 -41.39 2.66 -18.07
N ASN A 279 -41.83 3.01 -19.29
CA ASN A 279 -41.66 4.28 -20.03
C ASN A 279 -42.27 5.55 -19.34
N ASP A 280 -42.37 5.61 -18.03
CA ASP A 280 -42.84 6.82 -17.37
C ASP A 280 -41.70 7.82 -17.17
N LYS A 281 -41.71 8.85 -17.99
CA LYS A 281 -40.77 9.98 -18.02
C LYS A 281 -40.89 10.94 -16.81
N SER A 282 -41.48 10.56 -15.72
CA SER A 282 -41.65 11.40 -14.54
C SER A 282 -40.72 10.97 -13.41
N SER A 283 -39.71 11.82 -13.10
CA SER A 283 -38.84 11.80 -11.90
C SER A 283 -38.16 10.47 -11.59
N ILE A 284 -37.12 10.14 -12.37
CA ILE A 284 -36.16 9.09 -11.96
C ILE A 284 -35.41 9.62 -10.75
N SER A 285 -35.53 8.98 -9.59
CA SER A 285 -34.79 9.34 -8.38
C SER A 285 -33.30 9.07 -8.58
N SER A 286 -32.45 9.83 -7.89
CA SER A 286 -30.99 9.64 -7.93
C SER A 286 -30.56 8.23 -7.48
N SER A 287 -31.35 7.59 -6.60
CA SER A 287 -31.15 6.22 -6.13
C SER A 287 -31.31 5.18 -7.26
N ASP A 288 -32.27 5.38 -8.19
CA ASP A 288 -32.53 4.45 -9.28
C ASP A 288 -31.45 4.49 -10.36
N GLN A 289 -30.86 5.69 -10.59
CA GLN A 289 -29.71 5.82 -11.49
C GLN A 289 -28.47 5.12 -10.95
N ALA A 290 -28.27 5.19 -9.66
CA ALA A 290 -27.18 4.56 -8.95
C ALA A 290 -27.25 3.03 -9.00
N GLN A 291 -28.41 2.47 -8.69
CA GLN A 291 -28.66 1.04 -8.74
C GLN A 291 -28.52 0.49 -10.15
N LYS A 292 -28.92 1.28 -11.16
CA LYS A 292 -28.77 0.94 -12.57
C LYS A 292 -27.30 0.92 -13.02
N ALA A 293 -26.47 1.84 -12.55
CA ALA A 293 -25.04 1.86 -12.83
C ALA A 293 -24.31 0.68 -12.17
N GLN A 294 -24.68 0.33 -10.96
CA GLN A 294 -24.12 -0.83 -10.24
C GLN A 294 -24.48 -2.15 -10.93
N LEU A 295 -25.72 -2.31 -11.39
CA LEU A 295 -26.17 -3.49 -12.17
C LEU A 295 -25.43 -3.57 -13.51
N ALA A 296 -25.20 -2.46 -14.19
CA ALA A 296 -24.44 -2.41 -15.43
C ALA A 296 -22.95 -2.74 -15.20
N GLY A 297 -22.37 -2.24 -14.11
CA GLY A 297 -21.00 -2.56 -13.71
C GLY A 297 -20.79 -4.03 -13.41
N ASN A 298 -21.65 -4.61 -12.60
CA ASN A 298 -21.61 -6.04 -12.26
C ASN A 298 -21.82 -6.92 -13.50
N SER A 299 -22.72 -6.54 -14.41
CA SER A 299 -22.91 -7.25 -15.66
C SER A 299 -21.70 -7.17 -16.59
N PHE A 300 -21.02 -6.03 -16.61
CA PHE A 300 -19.80 -5.87 -17.39
C PHE A 300 -18.64 -6.66 -16.78
N LEU A 301 -18.50 -6.64 -15.45
CA LEU A 301 -17.50 -7.39 -14.71
C LEU A 301 -17.61 -8.91 -14.94
N THR A 302 -18.82 -9.44 -14.99
CA THR A 302 -19.04 -10.88 -15.23
C THR A 302 -18.86 -11.28 -16.71
N TRP A 303 -19.17 -10.38 -17.63
CA TRP A 303 -19.04 -10.63 -19.06
C TRP A 303 -17.61 -10.47 -19.58
N LEU A 304 -16.87 -9.49 -19.10
CA LEU A 304 -15.54 -9.12 -19.61
C LEU A 304 -14.51 -10.28 -19.56
N PRO A 305 -14.40 -11.06 -18.48
CA PRO A 305 -13.51 -12.23 -18.46
C PRO A 305 -13.81 -13.26 -19.54
N SER A 306 -15.10 -13.50 -19.84
CA SER A 306 -15.51 -14.41 -20.91
C SER A 306 -15.11 -13.89 -22.31
N TRP A 307 -15.17 -12.57 -22.50
CA TRP A 307 -14.68 -11.97 -23.74
C TRP A 307 -13.15 -12.07 -23.83
N TYR A 308 -12.42 -11.81 -22.74
CA TYR A 308 -10.98 -12.00 -22.70
C TYR A 308 -10.58 -13.46 -22.99
N GLU A 309 -11.32 -14.42 -22.43
CA GLU A 309 -11.13 -15.84 -22.74
C GLU A 309 -11.30 -16.14 -24.24
N THR A 310 -12.28 -15.51 -24.90
CA THR A 310 -12.46 -15.64 -26.35
C THR A 310 -11.24 -15.13 -27.13
N VAL A 311 -10.62 -14.04 -26.69
CA VAL A 311 -9.39 -13.50 -27.28
C VAL A 311 -8.21 -14.43 -27.04
N LEU A 312 -8.03 -14.91 -25.80
CA LEU A 312 -6.94 -15.84 -25.44
C LEU A 312 -7.05 -17.17 -26.21
N ASN A 313 -8.25 -17.69 -26.37
CA ASN A 313 -8.49 -18.90 -27.17
C ASN A 313 -8.14 -18.67 -28.64
N LEU A 314 -8.49 -17.50 -29.20
CA LEU A 314 -8.05 -17.12 -30.53
C LEU A 314 -6.54 -17.10 -30.67
N LEU A 315 -5.83 -16.44 -29.74
CA LEU A 315 -4.37 -16.33 -29.79
C LEU A 315 -3.66 -17.68 -29.57
N THR A 316 -4.20 -18.53 -28.70
CA THR A 316 -3.69 -19.89 -28.47
C THR A 316 -3.81 -20.74 -29.72
N GLU A 317 -4.96 -20.66 -30.37
CA GLU A 317 -5.15 -21.35 -31.66
C GLU A 317 -4.25 -20.78 -32.75
N GLU A 318 -4.10 -19.44 -32.74
CA GLU A 318 -3.25 -18.75 -33.71
C GLU A 318 -1.77 -19.12 -33.57
N ARG A 319 -1.24 -19.17 -32.34
CA ARG A 319 0.13 -19.62 -32.08
C ARG A 319 0.40 -20.99 -32.70
N ARG A 320 -0.57 -21.93 -32.61
CA ARG A 320 -0.48 -23.27 -33.17
C ARG A 320 -0.62 -23.28 -34.69
N GLN A 321 -1.54 -22.49 -35.25
CA GLN A 321 -1.91 -22.53 -36.67
C GLN A 321 -0.96 -21.69 -37.53
N ALA A 322 -0.52 -20.52 -37.06
CA ALA A 322 0.36 -19.64 -37.84
C ALA A 322 1.68 -20.31 -38.19
N SER A 323 2.28 -21.08 -37.27
CA SER A 323 3.50 -21.83 -37.51
C SER A 323 3.33 -22.92 -38.59
N THR A 324 2.14 -23.56 -38.65
CA THR A 324 1.84 -24.59 -39.64
C THR A 324 1.47 -24.01 -41.01
N VAL A 325 0.88 -22.81 -41.07
CA VAL A 325 0.40 -22.17 -42.30
C VAL A 325 1.49 -21.32 -42.98
N PHE A 326 2.16 -20.47 -42.20
CA PHE A 326 3.15 -19.51 -42.70
C PHE A 326 4.60 -19.89 -42.40
N GLY A 327 4.78 -20.90 -41.56
CA GLY A 327 6.09 -21.33 -41.08
C GLY A 327 6.48 -20.66 -39.72
N PRO A 328 7.46 -21.26 -39.01
CA PRO A 328 7.86 -20.81 -37.68
C PRO A 328 8.49 -19.42 -37.67
N ALA A 329 9.12 -19.01 -38.78
CA ALA A 329 9.76 -17.70 -38.91
C ALA A 329 8.78 -16.51 -38.94
N GLU A 330 7.54 -16.75 -39.33
CA GLU A 330 6.52 -15.71 -39.54
C GLU A 330 5.42 -15.74 -38.48
N ALA A 331 5.31 -16.84 -37.75
CA ALA A 331 4.25 -17.07 -36.76
C ALA A 331 4.15 -15.95 -35.70
N PRO A 332 5.23 -15.48 -35.04
CA PRO A 332 5.14 -14.42 -34.02
C PRO A 332 4.59 -13.11 -34.57
N GLU A 333 5.00 -12.77 -35.82
CA GLU A 333 4.52 -11.57 -36.50
C GLU A 333 3.02 -11.64 -36.78
N ILE A 334 2.54 -12.80 -37.23
CA ILE A 334 1.12 -13.03 -37.49
C ILE A 334 0.30 -12.95 -36.17
N VAL A 335 0.77 -13.59 -35.09
CA VAL A 335 0.10 -13.57 -33.78
C VAL A 335 -0.04 -12.13 -33.27
N VAL A 336 1.01 -11.32 -33.33
CA VAL A 336 0.98 -9.92 -32.89
C VAL A 336 0.05 -9.07 -33.77
N LYS A 337 0.08 -9.29 -35.09
CA LYS A 337 -0.83 -8.60 -36.03
C LYS A 337 -2.30 -8.96 -35.80
N VAL A 338 -2.60 -10.23 -35.54
CA VAL A 338 -3.96 -10.69 -35.18
C VAL A 338 -4.40 -10.09 -33.85
N LEU A 339 -3.52 -10.03 -32.85
CA LEU A 339 -3.79 -9.35 -31.58
C LEU A 339 -4.15 -7.88 -31.82
N ARG A 340 -3.32 -7.16 -32.58
CA ARG A 340 -3.56 -5.74 -32.89
C ARG A 340 -4.89 -5.54 -33.64
N GLU A 341 -5.21 -6.40 -34.61
CA GLU A 341 -6.47 -6.29 -35.36
C GLU A 341 -7.68 -6.66 -34.50
N ALA A 342 -7.54 -7.56 -33.52
CA ALA A 342 -8.61 -7.89 -32.58
C ALA A 342 -9.04 -6.68 -31.74
N PHE A 343 -8.10 -5.76 -31.47
CA PHE A 343 -8.38 -4.53 -30.72
C PHE A 343 -8.51 -3.28 -31.58
N ARG A 344 -8.35 -3.40 -32.91
CA ARG A 344 -8.55 -2.29 -33.83
C ARG A 344 -10.04 -1.90 -33.85
N PRO A 345 -10.37 -0.63 -34.04
CA PRO A 345 -11.47 0.11 -33.42
C PRO A 345 -12.75 -0.71 -33.16
N ILE A 346 -12.82 -1.27 -31.99
CA ILE A 346 -14.02 -1.89 -31.46
C ILE A 346 -14.98 -0.76 -31.10
N LEU A 347 -16.14 -0.68 -31.73
CA LEU A 347 -17.20 0.28 -31.40
C LEU A 347 -18.36 -0.42 -30.66
N PRO A 348 -18.81 0.12 -29.52
CA PRO A 348 -18.24 1.20 -28.76
C PRO A 348 -16.85 0.82 -28.21
N SER A 349 -15.92 1.80 -28.09
CA SER A 349 -14.57 1.52 -27.61
C SER A 349 -14.58 0.99 -26.16
N PHE A 350 -13.50 0.32 -25.75
CA PHE A 350 -13.35 -0.14 -24.36
C PHE A 350 -13.52 1.03 -23.38
N GLN A 351 -12.87 2.16 -23.67
CA GLN A 351 -13.03 3.39 -22.90
C GLN A 351 -14.49 3.85 -22.82
N SER A 352 -15.20 3.88 -23.95
CA SER A 352 -16.61 4.31 -23.98
C SER A 352 -17.51 3.39 -23.17
N ARG A 353 -17.23 2.08 -23.15
CA ARG A 353 -17.97 1.13 -22.29
C ARG A 353 -17.65 1.32 -20.82
N LEU A 354 -16.38 1.52 -20.49
CA LEU A 354 -15.94 1.81 -19.12
C LEU A 354 -16.59 3.10 -18.61
N GLU A 355 -16.60 4.16 -19.42
CA GLU A 355 -17.26 5.43 -19.12
C GLU A 355 -18.77 5.28 -18.92
N MET A 356 -19.46 4.48 -19.74
CA MET A 356 -20.91 4.19 -19.55
C MET A 356 -21.20 3.52 -18.21
N VAL A 357 -20.29 2.68 -17.72
CA VAL A 357 -20.44 2.01 -16.43
C VAL A 357 -20.15 2.98 -15.27
N PHE A 358 -19.18 3.90 -15.43
CA PHE A 358 -18.67 4.75 -14.36
C PHE A 358 -19.05 6.23 -14.47
N SER A 359 -19.60 6.71 -15.60
CA SER A 359 -19.97 8.14 -15.78
C SER A 359 -21.05 8.63 -14.82
N SER A 360 -21.87 7.74 -14.29
CA SER A 360 -22.84 8.08 -13.25
C SER A 360 -22.21 8.38 -11.89
N ALA A 361 -20.98 7.91 -11.65
CA ALA A 361 -20.27 8.14 -10.39
C ALA A 361 -19.59 9.52 -10.29
N THR A 362 -19.39 10.22 -11.41
CA THR A 362 -18.64 11.48 -11.45
C THR A 362 -19.52 12.75 -11.44
N THR A 363 -20.81 12.64 -11.69
CA THR A 363 -21.69 13.82 -11.93
C THR A 363 -22.71 14.11 -10.83
N GLY A 364 -22.84 13.31 -9.79
CA GLY A 364 -23.89 13.47 -8.77
C GLY A 364 -23.40 13.81 -7.38
N ASN A 365 -23.81 14.96 -6.86
CA ASN A 365 -23.65 15.38 -5.46
C ASN A 365 -24.53 14.60 -4.47
N SER A 366 -25.15 13.48 -4.87
CA SER A 366 -26.06 12.75 -4.01
C SER A 366 -25.79 11.26 -3.98
N ALA A 367 -25.82 10.78 -2.77
CA ALA A 367 -25.91 9.40 -2.30
C ALA A 367 -24.57 8.61 -2.19
N ALA A 368 -24.08 8.61 -0.97
CA ALA A 368 -22.94 7.89 -0.47
C ALA A 368 -22.90 6.37 -0.77
N SER A 369 -24.02 5.73 -1.01
CA SER A 369 -24.09 4.27 -1.28
C SER A 369 -23.68 3.88 -2.71
N THR A 370 -23.72 4.83 -3.66
CA THR A 370 -23.45 4.56 -5.08
C THR A 370 -21.97 4.49 -5.42
N THR A 371 -21.15 5.19 -4.63
CA THR A 371 -19.70 5.31 -4.89
C THR A 371 -18.94 4.04 -4.48
N ARG A 372 -19.44 3.30 -3.49
CA ARG A 372 -18.74 2.11 -2.97
C ARG A 372 -18.63 1.00 -4.00
N GLY A 373 -19.76 0.54 -4.51
CA GLY A 373 -19.77 -0.59 -5.44
C GLY A 373 -19.11 -0.29 -6.80
N SER A 374 -19.18 0.97 -7.27
CA SER A 374 -18.59 1.34 -8.57
C SER A 374 -17.06 1.38 -8.52
N PHE A 375 -16.45 1.83 -7.42
CA PHE A 375 -14.99 1.89 -7.33
C PHE A 375 -14.36 0.51 -7.14
N GLU A 376 -14.91 -0.34 -6.28
CA GLU A 376 -14.51 -1.74 -6.13
C GLU A 376 -14.68 -2.50 -7.47
N THR A 377 -15.78 -2.27 -8.18
CA THR A 377 -16.01 -2.87 -9.50
C THR A 377 -14.96 -2.43 -10.52
N LEU A 378 -14.54 -1.16 -10.49
CA LEU A 378 -13.46 -0.63 -11.33
C LEU A 378 -12.14 -1.36 -11.06
N CYS A 379 -11.77 -1.52 -9.78
CA CYS A 379 -10.57 -2.25 -9.38
C CYS A 379 -10.62 -3.72 -9.87
N SER A 380 -11.74 -4.39 -9.72
CA SER A 380 -11.92 -5.78 -10.19
C SER A 380 -11.86 -5.90 -11.72
N ILE A 381 -12.36 -4.89 -12.46
CA ILE A 381 -12.24 -4.84 -13.93
C ILE A 381 -10.77 -4.64 -14.32
N TYR A 382 -10.06 -3.75 -13.62
CA TYR A 382 -8.63 -3.51 -13.86
C TYR A 382 -7.80 -4.75 -13.59
N GLU A 383 -8.01 -5.42 -12.47
CA GLU A 383 -7.36 -6.70 -12.13
C GLU A 383 -7.59 -7.77 -13.19
N SER A 384 -8.84 -7.91 -13.66
CA SER A 384 -9.17 -8.83 -14.74
C SER A 384 -8.46 -8.48 -16.05
N THR A 385 -8.30 -7.17 -16.31
CA THR A 385 -7.56 -6.67 -17.48
C THR A 385 -6.07 -6.96 -17.38
N LEU A 386 -5.45 -6.71 -16.20
CA LEU A 386 -4.04 -7.03 -15.95
C LEU A 386 -3.76 -8.53 -16.14
N ARG A 387 -4.63 -9.38 -15.58
CA ARG A 387 -4.51 -10.83 -15.75
C ARG A 387 -4.59 -11.24 -17.21
N PHE A 388 -5.51 -10.65 -17.97
CA PHE A 388 -5.61 -10.86 -19.41
C PHE A 388 -4.33 -10.42 -20.14
N LEU A 389 -3.78 -9.25 -19.81
CA LEU A 389 -2.55 -8.75 -20.42
C LEU A 389 -1.35 -9.65 -20.14
N SER A 390 -1.23 -10.18 -18.91
CA SER A 390 -0.19 -11.15 -18.53
C SER A 390 -0.29 -12.42 -19.37
N LEU A 391 -1.47 -13.04 -19.43
CA LEU A 391 -1.67 -14.24 -20.23
C LEU A 391 -1.44 -14.01 -21.72
N THR A 392 -1.80 -12.82 -22.23
CA THR A 392 -1.54 -12.43 -23.63
C THR A 392 -0.03 -12.29 -23.88
N TYR A 393 0.69 -11.71 -22.92
CA TYR A 393 2.14 -11.62 -23.01
C TYR A 393 2.79 -13.00 -23.06
N ASP A 394 2.39 -13.91 -22.17
CA ASP A 394 2.93 -15.29 -22.12
C ASP A 394 2.68 -16.05 -23.43
N LEU A 395 1.51 -15.86 -24.04
CA LEU A 395 1.20 -16.47 -25.33
C LEU A 395 2.05 -15.93 -26.47
N VAL A 396 2.26 -14.60 -26.49
CA VAL A 396 3.10 -13.95 -27.52
C VAL A 396 4.57 -14.31 -27.29
N ALA A 397 5.06 -14.23 -26.06
CA ALA A 397 6.41 -14.64 -25.69
C ALA A 397 6.68 -16.11 -26.07
N GLY A 398 5.71 -17.00 -25.80
CA GLY A 398 5.78 -18.38 -26.21
C GLY A 398 5.91 -18.59 -27.74
N ALA A 399 5.25 -17.76 -28.53
CA ALA A 399 5.41 -17.80 -30.01
C ALA A 399 6.84 -17.40 -30.46
N PHE A 400 7.48 -16.47 -29.71
CA PHE A 400 8.89 -16.13 -29.98
C PHE A 400 9.85 -17.24 -29.53
N LEU A 401 9.57 -17.91 -28.42
CA LEU A 401 10.34 -19.07 -27.97
C LEU A 401 10.26 -20.22 -29.00
N ASP A 402 9.08 -20.50 -29.53
CA ASP A 402 8.88 -21.49 -30.61
C ASP A 402 9.73 -21.15 -31.84
N LEU A 403 9.90 -19.86 -32.15
CA LEU A 403 10.78 -19.39 -33.24
C LEU A 403 12.26 -19.69 -32.96
N ILE A 404 12.72 -19.42 -31.73
CA ILE A 404 14.10 -19.68 -31.34
C ILE A 404 14.43 -21.17 -31.38
N GLU A 405 13.54 -22.02 -30.85
CA GLU A 405 13.70 -23.47 -30.85
C GLU A 405 13.74 -24.06 -32.28
N SER A 406 12.98 -23.48 -33.20
CA SER A 406 12.97 -23.92 -34.61
C SER A 406 14.23 -23.54 -35.40
N GLY A 407 15.11 -22.71 -34.82
CA GLY A 407 16.34 -22.24 -35.48
C GLY A 407 16.11 -21.38 -36.74
N ALA A 408 14.88 -20.94 -36.95
CA ALA A 408 14.49 -20.15 -38.13
C ALA A 408 14.81 -18.65 -37.88
N SER A 409 15.95 -18.19 -38.29
CA SER A 409 16.34 -16.78 -38.18
C SER A 409 15.83 -15.97 -39.38
N LYS A 410 15.01 -14.95 -39.12
CA LYS A 410 14.69 -13.91 -40.11
C LYS A 410 15.75 -12.79 -40.03
N LYS A 411 16.42 -12.49 -41.13
CA LYS A 411 17.27 -11.30 -41.22
C LYS A 411 16.38 -10.05 -41.25
N GLY A 412 16.28 -9.31 -40.17
CA GLY A 412 15.62 -8.01 -40.18
C GLY A 412 15.22 -7.53 -38.76
N ASP A 413 15.09 -6.24 -38.59
CA ASP A 413 14.81 -5.43 -37.43
C ASP A 413 13.37 -5.62 -36.83
N THR A 414 12.68 -6.70 -37.22
CA THR A 414 11.23 -6.90 -36.99
C THR A 414 10.84 -7.17 -35.52
N GLY A 415 11.76 -7.59 -34.68
CA GLY A 415 11.44 -7.94 -33.28
C GLY A 415 11.05 -6.72 -32.44
N LEU A 416 11.70 -5.58 -32.63
CA LEU A 416 11.41 -4.34 -31.90
C LEU A 416 10.04 -3.76 -32.30
N ASP A 417 9.73 -3.74 -33.60
CA ASP A 417 8.44 -3.23 -34.09
C ASP A 417 7.26 -4.08 -33.59
N LEU A 418 7.46 -5.39 -33.49
CA LEU A 418 6.44 -6.31 -32.95
C LEU A 418 6.21 -6.10 -31.46
N TYR A 419 7.28 -5.92 -30.69
CA TYR A 419 7.17 -5.60 -29.27
C TYR A 419 6.46 -4.27 -29.04
N GLN A 420 6.78 -3.23 -29.79
CA GLN A 420 6.08 -1.94 -29.75
C GLN A 420 4.61 -2.09 -30.11
N SER A 421 4.30 -2.88 -31.16
CA SER A 421 2.90 -3.13 -31.54
C SER A 421 2.10 -3.84 -30.46
N MET A 422 2.73 -4.73 -29.68
CA MET A 422 2.10 -5.37 -28.51
C MET A 422 1.90 -4.36 -27.39
N GLN A 423 2.91 -3.54 -27.08
CA GLN A 423 2.80 -2.47 -26.09
C GLN A 423 1.68 -1.48 -26.43
N ASP A 424 1.51 -1.12 -27.69
CA ASP A 424 0.41 -0.24 -28.14
C ASP A 424 -0.97 -0.81 -27.77
N VAL A 425 -1.17 -2.13 -27.93
CA VAL A 425 -2.41 -2.79 -27.54
C VAL A 425 -2.60 -2.78 -26.03
N PHE A 426 -1.52 -3.03 -25.27
CA PHE A 426 -1.56 -2.99 -23.80
C PHE A 426 -1.93 -1.59 -23.30
N LEU A 427 -1.30 -0.56 -23.86
CA LEU A 427 -1.61 0.83 -23.57
C LEU A 427 -3.06 1.18 -23.93
N GLN A 428 -3.56 0.71 -25.06
CA GLN A 428 -4.96 0.95 -25.47
C GLN A 428 -5.96 0.40 -24.47
N LEU A 429 -5.72 -0.76 -23.87
CA LEU A 429 -6.59 -1.37 -22.87
C LEU A 429 -6.43 -0.74 -21.48
N ALA A 430 -5.24 -0.30 -21.14
CA ALA A 430 -4.95 0.23 -19.81
C ALA A 430 -5.14 1.76 -19.71
N SER A 431 -4.99 2.51 -20.84
CA SER A 431 -5.12 3.98 -20.84
C SER A 431 -6.45 4.53 -20.25
N PRO A 432 -7.60 3.86 -20.38
CA PRO A 432 -8.83 4.33 -19.75
C PRO A 432 -8.78 4.36 -18.24
N PHE A 433 -7.93 3.55 -17.62
CA PHE A 433 -7.75 3.52 -16.17
C PHE A 433 -6.83 4.63 -15.65
N ALA A 434 -6.00 5.24 -16.50
CA ALA A 434 -5.04 6.28 -16.12
C ALA A 434 -5.70 7.46 -15.38
N LEU A 435 -6.87 7.91 -15.84
CA LEU A 435 -7.60 9.00 -15.20
C LEU A 435 -8.05 8.64 -13.77
N TYR A 436 -8.36 7.37 -13.54
CA TYR A 436 -8.75 6.88 -12.23
C TYR A 436 -7.53 6.72 -11.32
N ALA A 437 -6.41 6.21 -11.84
CA ALA A 437 -5.15 6.10 -11.11
C ALA A 437 -4.60 7.46 -10.69
N GLN A 438 -4.63 8.46 -11.58
CA GLN A 438 -4.21 9.84 -11.26
C GLN A 438 -5.08 10.51 -10.20
N ARG A 439 -6.37 10.16 -10.15
CA ARG A 439 -7.34 10.69 -9.20
C ARG A 439 -7.62 9.75 -8.03
N PHE A 440 -6.72 8.78 -7.81
CA PHE A 440 -6.91 7.74 -6.80
C PHE A 440 -7.26 8.33 -5.43
N ALA A 441 -6.47 9.28 -4.93
CA ALA A 441 -6.67 9.86 -3.61
C ALA A 441 -8.06 10.53 -3.43
N ASP A 442 -8.57 11.18 -4.47
CA ASP A 442 -9.91 11.79 -4.46
C ASP A 442 -11.03 10.73 -4.48
N LEU A 443 -10.85 9.67 -5.29
CA LEU A 443 -11.82 8.59 -5.43
C LEU A 443 -11.86 7.73 -4.18
N GLU A 444 -10.68 7.36 -3.69
CA GLU A 444 -10.53 6.58 -2.47
C GLU A 444 -11.01 7.35 -1.25
N GLY A 445 -10.71 8.65 -1.16
CA GLY A 445 -11.23 9.50 -0.09
C GLY A 445 -12.76 9.56 -0.07
N LYS A 446 -13.41 9.60 -1.22
CA LYS A 446 -14.89 9.51 -1.32
C LYS A 446 -15.41 8.13 -0.97
N HIS A 447 -14.75 7.08 -1.46
CA HIS A 447 -15.11 5.69 -1.18
C HIS A 447 -14.99 5.40 0.31
N SER A 448 -13.84 5.70 0.92
CA SER A 448 -13.58 5.51 2.34
C SER A 448 -14.51 6.34 3.22
N HIS A 449 -14.81 7.58 2.82
CA HIS A 449 -15.80 8.41 3.53
C HIS A 449 -17.21 7.78 3.54
N VAL A 450 -17.62 7.15 2.44
CA VAL A 450 -18.90 6.43 2.38
C VAL A 450 -18.91 5.21 3.28
N VAL A 451 -17.84 4.43 3.25
CA VAL A 451 -17.72 3.20 4.06
C VAL A 451 -17.59 3.58 5.54
N ALA A 452 -16.75 4.54 5.88
CA ALA A 452 -16.62 5.08 7.23
C ALA A 452 -17.92 5.73 7.72
N GLY A 453 -18.68 6.39 6.83
CA GLY A 453 -19.98 6.97 7.15
C GLY A 453 -21.06 5.95 7.55
N MET A 454 -20.93 4.68 7.20
CA MET A 454 -21.78 3.61 7.74
C MET A 454 -21.39 3.34 9.20
N VAL A 455 -20.11 3.26 9.51
CA VAL A 455 -19.58 3.11 10.87
C VAL A 455 -19.94 4.32 11.74
N SER A 456 -19.84 5.52 11.19
CA SER A 456 -20.25 6.77 11.86
C SER A 456 -21.74 6.75 12.23
N LYS A 457 -22.62 6.23 11.37
CA LYS A 457 -24.06 6.06 11.71
C LYS A 457 -24.25 5.10 12.88
N ASP A 458 -23.52 4.03 12.94
CA ASP A 458 -23.58 3.08 14.05
C ASP A 458 -23.07 3.73 15.37
N ILE A 459 -22.02 4.55 15.28
CA ILE A 459 -21.55 5.37 16.40
C ILE A 459 -22.64 6.35 16.86
N GLN A 460 -23.24 7.09 15.92
CA GLN A 460 -24.30 8.06 16.20
C GLN A 460 -25.57 7.39 16.77
N GLN A 461 -25.93 6.20 16.29
CA GLN A 461 -27.06 5.43 16.84
C GLN A 461 -26.78 4.98 18.28
N THR A 462 -25.53 4.58 18.57
CA THR A 462 -25.13 4.20 19.92
C THR A 462 -25.27 5.39 20.88
N VAL A 463 -24.76 6.56 20.47
CA VAL A 463 -24.87 7.81 21.23
C VAL A 463 -26.33 8.27 21.36
N GLY A 464 -27.12 8.17 20.28
CA GLY A 464 -28.54 8.54 20.27
C GLY A 464 -29.38 7.67 21.19
N SER A 465 -29.09 6.37 21.28
CA SER A 465 -29.75 5.44 22.22
C SER A 465 -29.45 5.80 23.67
N VAL A 466 -28.24 6.23 23.96
CA VAL A 466 -27.78 6.65 25.28
C VAL A 466 -28.43 7.98 25.72
N SER A 467 -28.52 8.95 24.82
CA SER A 467 -29.09 10.26 25.13
C SER A 467 -30.62 10.22 25.41
N SER A 468 -31.33 9.18 24.98
CA SER A 468 -32.78 9.02 25.14
C SER A 468 -33.20 8.23 26.35
N THR A 469 -32.27 7.48 26.96
CA THR A 469 -32.52 6.64 28.14
C THR A 469 -31.69 7.14 29.32
N SER A 470 -32.16 6.85 30.58
CA SER A 470 -31.31 7.12 31.74
C SER A 470 -30.03 6.29 31.66
N MET A 471 -28.88 6.93 31.94
CA MET A 471 -27.56 6.28 31.91
C MET A 471 -27.44 5.34 33.11
N ASN A 472 -27.74 4.07 32.91
CA ASN A 472 -27.49 3.01 33.87
C ASN A 472 -26.20 2.24 33.48
N LEU A 473 -25.71 1.40 34.39
CA LEU A 473 -24.49 0.61 34.18
C LEU A 473 -24.56 -0.24 32.92
N GLN A 474 -25.69 -0.86 32.63
CA GLN A 474 -25.86 -1.70 31.47
C GLN A 474 -25.74 -0.89 30.16
N THR A 475 -26.36 0.28 30.08
CA THR A 475 -26.27 1.15 28.90
C THR A 475 -24.85 1.68 28.70
N LEU A 476 -24.11 1.95 29.78
CA LEU A 476 -22.72 2.35 29.74
C LEU A 476 -21.83 1.20 29.21
N GLN A 477 -22.01 -0.02 29.70
CA GLN A 477 -21.30 -1.21 29.27
C GLN A 477 -21.55 -1.51 27.80
N GLU A 478 -22.78 -1.43 27.33
CA GLU A 478 -23.15 -1.62 25.94
C GLU A 478 -22.52 -0.55 25.04
N ALA A 479 -22.55 0.72 25.44
CA ALA A 479 -21.97 1.83 24.70
C ALA A 479 -20.42 1.70 24.60
N THR A 480 -19.78 1.36 25.71
CA THR A 480 -18.32 1.17 25.78
C THR A 480 -17.88 -0.03 24.92
N GLY A 481 -18.60 -1.15 25.01
CA GLY A 481 -18.35 -2.34 24.20
C GLY A 481 -18.45 -2.04 22.69
N ARG A 482 -19.51 -1.34 22.27
CA ARG A 482 -19.69 -0.94 20.86
C ARG A 482 -18.62 0.04 20.40
N LEU A 483 -18.25 1.03 21.23
CA LEU A 483 -17.16 1.95 20.88
C LEU A 483 -15.83 1.23 20.68
N LYS A 484 -15.56 0.21 21.52
CA LYS A 484 -14.36 -0.63 21.38
C LYS A 484 -14.32 -1.36 20.04
N ASP A 485 -15.42 -2.00 19.66
CA ASP A 485 -15.53 -2.73 18.40
C ASP A 485 -15.43 -1.79 17.19
N LEU A 486 -16.13 -0.64 17.26
CA LEU A 486 -16.14 0.35 16.19
C LEU A 486 -14.79 1.06 16.01
N ALA A 487 -14.02 1.24 17.08
CA ALA A 487 -12.70 1.89 17.00
C ALA A 487 -11.72 1.10 16.11
N SER A 488 -11.66 -0.22 16.25
CA SER A 488 -10.75 -1.06 15.45
C SER A 488 -11.26 -1.37 14.05
N PHE A 489 -12.55 -1.17 13.78
CA PHE A 489 -13.17 -1.52 12.50
C PHE A 489 -12.65 -0.71 11.31
N ILE A 490 -12.01 0.44 11.53
CA ILE A 490 -11.46 1.28 10.47
C ILE A 490 -10.24 0.64 9.78
N PHE A 491 -9.42 -0.15 10.50
CA PHE A 491 -8.18 -0.71 9.98
C PHE A 491 -8.37 -1.63 8.76
N PRO A 492 -9.33 -2.57 8.73
CA PRO A 492 -9.64 -3.34 7.52
C PRO A 492 -10.06 -2.47 6.32
N ILE A 493 -10.71 -1.32 6.58
CA ILE A 493 -11.14 -0.40 5.51
C ILE A 493 -9.94 0.29 4.88
N VAL A 494 -9.02 0.81 5.70
CA VAL A 494 -7.81 1.48 5.22
C VAL A 494 -6.78 0.49 4.66
N ASP A 495 -6.75 -0.76 5.15
CA ASP A 495 -5.94 -1.82 4.58
C ASP A 495 -6.42 -2.17 3.16
N GLY A 496 -7.73 -2.32 2.96
CA GLY A 496 -8.32 -2.45 1.62
C GLY A 496 -8.10 -1.23 0.73
N SER A 497 -7.91 -0.03 1.29
CA SER A 497 -7.49 1.16 0.55
C SER A 497 -6.06 1.02 0.02
N LEU A 498 -5.16 0.49 0.83
CA LEU A 498 -3.78 0.20 0.41
C LEU A 498 -3.72 -0.91 -0.65
N ASP A 499 -4.57 -1.94 -0.56
CA ASP A 499 -4.68 -2.98 -1.59
C ASP A 499 -5.11 -2.38 -2.93
N ARG A 500 -6.11 -1.51 -2.93
CA ARG A 500 -6.55 -0.80 -4.15
C ARG A 500 -5.51 0.17 -4.67
N PHE A 501 -4.75 0.83 -3.78
CA PHE A 501 -3.63 1.68 -4.15
C PHE A 501 -2.52 0.87 -4.83
N GLU A 502 -2.14 -0.26 -4.25
CA GLU A 502 -1.14 -1.16 -4.82
C GLU A 502 -1.57 -1.65 -6.21
N LEU A 503 -2.84 -2.01 -6.36
CA LEU A 503 -3.40 -2.49 -7.62
C LEU A 503 -3.42 -1.41 -8.71
N LEU A 504 -3.95 -0.20 -8.42
CA LEU A 504 -4.16 0.84 -9.42
C LEU A 504 -2.94 1.72 -9.69
N ASN A 505 -2.11 1.92 -8.69
CA ASN A 505 -1.02 2.88 -8.73
C ASN A 505 0.38 2.23 -8.67
N GLY A 506 0.50 0.96 -8.24
CA GLY A 506 1.77 0.24 -8.20
C GLY A 506 2.91 0.95 -7.46
N GLY A 507 2.59 1.85 -6.52
CA GLY A 507 3.54 2.67 -5.76
C GLY A 507 3.68 4.13 -6.23
N TYR A 508 3.15 4.48 -7.40
CA TYR A 508 3.13 5.88 -7.86
C TYR A 508 2.09 6.68 -7.07
N LEU A 509 2.37 7.96 -6.78
CA LEU A 509 1.52 8.82 -5.96
C LEU A 509 1.30 8.30 -4.52
N ALA A 510 2.29 7.61 -3.96
CA ALA A 510 2.22 7.04 -2.61
C ALA A 510 1.92 8.09 -1.52
N LYS A 511 2.49 9.28 -1.65
CA LYS A 511 2.28 10.37 -0.69
C LYS A 511 0.83 10.84 -0.64
N GLU A 512 0.18 10.93 -1.79
CA GLU A 512 -1.22 11.33 -1.91
C GLU A 512 -2.15 10.23 -1.37
N ALA A 513 -1.83 8.97 -1.65
CA ALA A 513 -2.57 7.83 -1.12
C ALA A 513 -2.47 7.73 0.40
N LEU A 514 -1.26 7.84 0.96
CA LEU A 514 -1.05 7.83 2.41
C LEU A 514 -1.74 9.00 3.11
N ARG A 515 -1.74 10.19 2.52
CA ARG A 515 -2.52 11.33 3.05
C ARG A 515 -4.02 11.09 3.04
N SER A 516 -4.54 10.38 2.03
CA SER A 516 -5.97 10.02 1.99
C SER A 516 -6.32 9.03 3.10
N VAL A 517 -5.43 8.07 3.38
CA VAL A 517 -5.57 7.12 4.49
C VAL A 517 -5.49 7.85 5.85
N ASP A 518 -4.48 8.71 6.04
CA ASP A 518 -4.30 9.51 7.26
C ASP A 518 -5.56 10.35 7.56
N LYS A 519 -6.10 11.00 6.54
CA LYS A 519 -7.33 11.77 6.66
C LYS A 519 -8.54 10.90 7.03
N THR A 520 -8.63 9.70 6.48
CA THR A 520 -9.74 8.77 6.77
C THR A 520 -9.68 8.29 8.22
N LEU A 521 -8.50 7.93 8.71
CA LEU A 521 -8.25 7.55 10.11
C LEU A 521 -8.55 8.70 11.07
N SER A 522 -8.04 9.90 10.75
CA SER A 522 -8.28 11.12 11.56
C SER A 522 -9.76 11.46 11.63
N ASN A 523 -10.50 11.42 10.52
CA ASN A 523 -11.94 11.66 10.51
C ASN A 523 -12.71 10.64 11.37
N HIS A 524 -12.33 9.38 11.32
CA HIS A 524 -12.93 8.34 12.16
C HIS A 524 -12.71 8.61 13.65
N LEU A 525 -11.51 9.01 14.03
CA LEU A 525 -11.19 9.41 15.41
C LEU A 525 -12.00 10.63 15.86
N GLU A 526 -12.22 11.62 14.99
CA GLU A 526 -13.07 12.78 15.32
C GLU A 526 -14.51 12.35 15.64
N GLU A 527 -15.06 11.39 14.90
CA GLU A 527 -16.39 10.82 15.20
C GLU A 527 -16.40 10.12 16.58
N LEU A 528 -15.33 9.37 16.91
CA LEU A 528 -15.19 8.75 18.24
C LEU A 528 -15.04 9.80 19.34
N ILE A 529 -14.31 10.90 19.10
CA ILE A 529 -14.20 12.03 20.04
C ILE A 529 -15.59 12.62 20.32
N ILE A 530 -16.38 12.84 19.28
CA ILE A 530 -17.75 13.36 19.41
C ILE A 530 -18.60 12.37 20.23
N ALA A 531 -18.47 11.08 19.98
CA ALA A 531 -19.21 10.04 20.71
C ALA A 531 -18.84 10.03 22.20
N VAL A 532 -17.55 10.02 22.55
CA VAL A 532 -17.08 10.03 23.95
C VAL A 532 -17.51 11.31 24.66
N ARG A 533 -17.43 12.47 24.00
CA ARG A 533 -17.92 13.73 24.57
C ARG A 533 -19.43 13.72 24.80
N SER A 534 -20.20 13.11 23.92
CA SER A 534 -21.65 12.98 24.08
C SER A 534 -22.01 12.06 25.24
N LEU A 535 -21.26 10.95 25.42
CA LEU A 535 -21.38 10.08 26.60
C LEU A 535 -21.05 10.82 27.88
N SER A 536 -19.97 11.59 27.89
CA SER A 536 -19.57 12.44 29.01
C SER A 536 -20.66 13.44 29.39
N ALA A 537 -21.28 14.11 28.41
CA ALA A 537 -22.33 15.05 28.58
C ALA A 537 -23.61 14.38 29.15
N ALA A 538 -23.97 13.17 28.67
CA ALA A 538 -25.09 12.40 29.18
C ALA A 538 -24.88 11.99 30.63
N MET A 539 -23.68 11.51 30.98
CA MET A 539 -23.32 11.16 32.36
C MET A 539 -23.42 12.34 33.32
N THR A 540 -22.88 13.51 32.96
CA THR A 540 -22.90 14.71 33.78
C THR A 540 -24.32 15.26 33.92
N ALA A 541 -25.17 15.14 32.93
CA ALA A 541 -26.57 15.57 32.97
C ALA A 541 -27.40 14.70 33.96
N ASP A 542 -27.19 13.40 33.96
CA ASP A 542 -27.89 12.45 34.87
C ASP A 542 -27.34 12.52 36.29
N ALA A 543 -26.03 12.74 36.46
CA ALA A 543 -25.45 12.99 37.79
C ALA A 543 -26.09 14.22 38.48
N ASN A 544 -26.37 15.27 37.72
CA ASN A 544 -27.01 16.49 38.21
C ASN A 544 -28.51 16.29 38.57
N LYS A 545 -29.15 15.27 37.98
CA LYS A 545 -30.58 14.94 38.26
C LYS A 545 -30.78 14.04 39.45
N LEU A 546 -29.73 13.58 40.15
CA LEU A 546 -29.80 12.66 41.30
C LEU A 546 -30.43 11.28 40.98
N VAL A 547 -30.56 10.91 39.70
CA VAL A 547 -31.29 9.72 39.26
C VAL A 547 -30.44 8.45 39.30
N VAL A 548 -29.12 8.56 39.23
CA VAL A 548 -28.22 7.40 39.10
C VAL A 548 -27.30 7.33 40.31
N GLU A 549 -27.28 6.17 40.98
CA GLU A 549 -26.24 5.85 41.96
C GLU A 549 -25.00 5.37 41.20
N PHE A 550 -23.96 6.19 41.20
CA PHE A 550 -22.66 5.79 40.67
C PHE A 550 -21.96 4.91 41.69
N ASP A 551 -21.53 3.73 41.24
CA ASP A 551 -20.76 2.77 42.06
C ASP A 551 -19.38 2.50 41.38
N GLU A 552 -18.57 1.69 42.02
CA GLU A 552 -17.27 1.24 41.53
C GLU A 552 -17.35 0.62 40.13
N GLN A 553 -18.45 -0.07 39.81
CA GLN A 553 -18.65 -0.69 38.48
C GLN A 553 -18.75 0.34 37.35
N HIS A 554 -19.30 1.54 37.62
CA HIS A 554 -19.32 2.62 36.65
C HIS A 554 -17.89 3.14 36.36
N VAL A 555 -17.06 3.25 37.42
CA VAL A 555 -15.65 3.65 37.27
C VAL A 555 -14.89 2.61 36.46
N LEU A 556 -15.02 1.32 36.80
CA LEU A 556 -14.38 0.23 36.05
C LEU A 556 -14.80 0.24 34.58
N CYS A 557 -16.08 0.43 34.29
CA CYS A 557 -16.59 0.51 32.92
C CYS A 557 -16.06 1.75 32.19
N ALA A 558 -15.93 2.88 32.85
CA ALA A 558 -15.34 4.09 32.29
C ALA A 558 -13.84 3.91 31.99
N MET A 559 -13.13 3.22 32.88
CA MET A 559 -11.71 2.92 32.67
C MET A 559 -11.44 2.07 31.42
N GLU A 560 -12.38 1.20 31.01
CA GLU A 560 -12.26 0.47 29.74
C GLU A 560 -12.18 1.40 28.52
N VAL A 561 -12.73 2.62 28.60
CA VAL A 561 -12.63 3.62 27.51
C VAL A 561 -11.19 4.08 27.29
N LEU A 562 -10.34 4.11 28.34
CA LEU A 562 -8.92 4.45 28.21
C LEU A 562 -8.19 3.44 27.35
N LYS A 563 -8.53 2.16 27.47
CA LYS A 563 -7.96 1.09 26.66
C LYS A 563 -8.26 1.26 25.18
N ILE A 564 -9.39 1.88 24.83
CA ILE A 564 -9.77 2.09 23.43
C ILE A 564 -8.73 2.98 22.72
N ALA A 565 -8.35 4.09 23.34
CA ALA A 565 -7.36 5.01 22.77
C ALA A 565 -5.96 4.36 22.67
N GLY A 566 -5.54 3.66 23.74
CA GLY A 566 -4.26 2.97 23.77
C GLY A 566 -4.18 1.82 22.75
N ASN A 567 -5.24 1.02 22.66
CA ASN A 567 -5.34 -0.05 21.66
C ASN A 567 -5.32 0.50 20.23
N PHE A 568 -6.08 1.58 19.98
CA PHE A 568 -6.06 2.23 18.67
C PHE A 568 -4.65 2.71 18.28
N ARG A 569 -3.91 3.32 19.20
CA ARG A 569 -2.52 3.74 18.98
C ARG A 569 -1.61 2.55 18.69
N ARG A 570 -1.78 1.44 19.40
CA ARG A 570 -1.04 0.20 19.14
C ARG A 570 -1.37 -0.37 17.76
N ASP A 571 -2.65 -0.42 17.43
CA ASP A 571 -3.13 -0.94 16.15
C ASP A 571 -2.67 -0.02 14.99
N LEU A 572 -2.65 1.31 15.19
CA LEU A 572 -2.07 2.26 14.25
C LEU A 572 -0.58 2.00 14.01
N ARG A 573 0.21 1.80 15.06
CA ARG A 573 1.64 1.49 14.92
C ARG A 573 1.89 0.17 14.20
N ASN A 574 1.06 -0.84 14.46
CA ASN A 574 1.11 -2.11 13.74
C ASN A 574 0.76 -1.92 12.27
N PHE A 575 -0.28 -1.14 11.98
CA PHE A 575 -0.71 -0.79 10.63
C PHE A 575 0.36 0.04 9.91
N GLU A 576 0.99 0.99 10.58
CA GLU A 576 2.10 1.78 10.04
C GLU A 576 3.29 0.90 9.67
N GLY A 577 3.67 -0.03 10.55
CA GLY A 577 4.71 -1.02 10.28
C GLY A 577 4.41 -1.89 9.07
N GLY A 578 3.17 -2.36 8.95
CA GLY A 578 2.67 -3.09 7.77
C GLY A 578 2.71 -2.25 6.51
N THR A 579 2.26 -0.99 6.59
CA THR A 579 2.28 -0.03 5.48
C THR A 579 3.70 0.25 5.00
N LEU A 580 4.64 0.49 5.92
CA LEU A 580 6.05 0.70 5.58
C LEU A 580 6.68 -0.52 4.91
N THR A 581 6.33 -1.72 5.37
CA THR A 581 6.80 -2.97 4.75
C THR A 581 6.26 -3.10 3.32
N ARG A 582 4.98 -2.77 3.10
CA ARG A 582 4.39 -2.73 1.75
C ARG A 582 5.05 -1.68 0.86
N MET A 583 5.27 -0.46 1.37
CA MET A 583 5.95 0.60 0.61
C MET A 583 7.37 0.20 0.23
N LYS A 584 8.09 -0.49 1.12
CA LYS A 584 9.43 -1.02 0.85
C LYS A 584 9.40 -2.09 -0.26
N SER A 585 8.45 -3.02 -0.21
CA SER A 585 8.25 -4.02 -1.27
C SER A 585 7.92 -3.36 -2.62
N LEU A 586 7.07 -2.32 -2.61
CA LEU A 586 6.76 -1.54 -3.82
C LEU A 586 8.00 -0.83 -4.37
N CYS A 587 8.82 -0.25 -3.48
CA CYS A 587 10.07 0.41 -3.85
C CYS A 587 11.05 -0.57 -4.53
N GLU A 588 11.26 -1.74 -3.92
CA GLU A 588 12.11 -2.80 -4.48
C GLU A 588 11.58 -3.31 -5.83
N ARG A 589 10.27 -3.44 -5.99
CA ARG A 589 9.64 -3.80 -7.28
C ARG A 589 9.88 -2.75 -8.35
N MET A 590 9.71 -1.47 -8.01
CA MET A 590 9.96 -0.36 -8.94
C MET A 590 11.43 -0.26 -9.33
N GLU A 591 12.36 -0.44 -8.40
CA GLU A 591 13.81 -0.46 -8.67
C GLU A 591 14.17 -1.61 -9.62
N ASN A 592 13.70 -2.82 -9.33
CA ASN A 592 13.94 -4.00 -10.16
C ASN A 592 13.39 -3.80 -11.58
N TYR A 593 12.22 -3.19 -11.70
CA TYR A 593 11.62 -2.86 -12.99
C TYR A 593 12.51 -1.90 -13.79
N HIS A 594 12.96 -0.80 -13.19
CA HIS A 594 13.83 0.18 -13.85
C HIS A 594 15.19 -0.41 -14.24
N ALA A 595 15.76 -1.26 -13.38
CA ALA A 595 17.01 -1.95 -13.70
C ALA A 595 16.85 -2.88 -14.91
N ARG A 596 15.76 -3.66 -14.96
CA ARG A 596 15.46 -4.56 -16.11
C ARG A 596 15.17 -3.78 -17.39
N GLU A 597 14.45 -2.66 -17.32
CA GLU A 597 14.19 -1.81 -18.48
C GLU A 597 15.49 -1.21 -19.06
N ALA A 598 16.39 -0.76 -18.19
CA ALA A 598 17.69 -0.25 -18.63
C ALA A 598 18.53 -1.32 -19.31
N ILE A 599 18.55 -2.56 -18.77
CA ILE A 599 19.22 -3.71 -19.39
C ILE A 599 18.58 -4.03 -20.74
N PHE A 600 17.26 -4.06 -20.82
CA PHE A 600 16.53 -4.37 -22.04
C PHE A 600 16.76 -3.31 -23.13
N LYS A 601 16.72 -2.02 -22.79
CA LYS A 601 17.12 -0.92 -23.68
C LYS A 601 18.56 -1.08 -24.17
N GLY A 602 19.49 -1.39 -23.27
CA GLY A 602 20.89 -1.61 -23.60
C GLY A 602 21.10 -2.78 -24.57
N ILE A 603 20.35 -3.88 -24.40
CA ILE A 603 20.38 -5.04 -25.31
C ILE A 603 19.83 -4.66 -26.67
N ILE A 604 18.71 -3.97 -26.77
CA ILE A 604 18.09 -3.51 -28.01
C ILE A 604 19.06 -2.58 -28.77
N GLU A 605 19.64 -1.58 -28.08
CA GLU A 605 20.59 -0.66 -28.67
C GLU A 605 21.89 -1.36 -29.16
N SER A 606 22.32 -2.39 -28.45
CA SER A 606 23.52 -3.16 -28.86
C SER A 606 23.26 -4.04 -30.08
N VAL A 607 22.02 -4.57 -30.21
CA VAL A 607 21.61 -5.38 -31.37
C VAL A 607 21.41 -4.52 -32.60
N THR A 608 20.84 -3.31 -32.45
CA THR A 608 20.63 -2.38 -33.60
C THR A 608 21.90 -1.74 -34.09
N LYS A 609 22.89 -1.48 -33.21
CA LYS A 609 24.17 -0.86 -33.58
C LYS A 609 25.21 -1.83 -34.13
N LYS A 610 25.12 -3.12 -33.84
CA LYS A 610 26.06 -4.15 -34.33
C LYS A 610 25.27 -5.19 -35.10
N GLY A 611 25.28 -5.16 -36.38
CA GLY A 611 24.83 -6.26 -37.26
C GLY A 611 25.62 -7.57 -37.03
N VAL A 612 25.71 -8.06 -35.79
CA VAL A 612 26.49 -9.21 -35.35
C VAL A 612 25.57 -10.42 -35.10
N GLY A 613 26.02 -11.50 -35.72
CA GLY A 613 25.52 -12.85 -35.71
C GLY A 613 24.69 -13.29 -34.51
N SER A 614 23.65 -13.92 -34.85
CA SER A 614 22.41 -14.41 -34.31
C SER A 614 22.45 -15.36 -33.10
N ASN A 615 23.46 -15.42 -32.25
CA ASN A 615 23.52 -16.46 -31.22
C ASN A 615 23.24 -15.98 -29.80
N ASN A 616 22.92 -14.71 -29.57
CA ASN A 616 22.57 -14.18 -28.23
C ASN A 616 21.28 -13.35 -28.24
N LEU A 617 20.34 -13.67 -29.12
CA LEU A 617 19.03 -13.02 -29.16
C LEU A 617 18.11 -13.68 -28.16
N PHE A 618 17.71 -12.85 -27.18
CA PHE A 618 16.57 -13.04 -26.32
C PHE A 618 16.62 -14.22 -25.34
N SER A 619 17.24 -14.01 -24.19
CA SER A 619 16.56 -14.40 -22.99
C SER A 619 15.49 -13.33 -22.71
N LEU A 620 14.35 -13.41 -23.35
CA LEU A 620 13.15 -12.78 -22.81
C LEU A 620 13.02 -13.27 -21.38
N PRO A 621 12.76 -12.39 -20.38
CA PRO A 621 12.48 -12.86 -19.04
C PRO A 621 11.39 -13.94 -19.14
N ASP A 622 11.58 -15.06 -18.48
CA ASP A 622 10.76 -16.29 -18.63
C ASP A 622 9.26 -16.06 -18.39
N SER A 623 8.87 -14.98 -17.75
CA SER A 623 7.51 -14.42 -17.73
C SER A 623 7.55 -12.98 -17.20
N LEU A 624 6.79 -12.06 -17.81
CA LEU A 624 6.40 -10.83 -17.13
C LEU A 624 5.27 -11.19 -16.15
N SER A 625 5.53 -11.05 -14.88
CA SER A 625 4.47 -11.19 -13.88
C SER A 625 3.41 -10.11 -14.09
N VAL A 626 2.17 -10.36 -13.62
CA VAL A 626 1.09 -9.34 -13.61
C VAL A 626 1.58 -8.03 -13.00
N ILE A 627 2.43 -8.13 -11.96
CA ILE A 627 3.04 -7.01 -11.24
C ILE A 627 3.95 -6.16 -12.14
N GLU A 628 4.73 -6.78 -13.03
CA GLU A 628 5.63 -6.07 -13.94
C GLU A 628 4.87 -5.32 -15.04
N ILE A 629 3.78 -5.90 -15.52
CA ILE A 629 2.87 -5.25 -16.48
C ILE A 629 2.18 -4.07 -15.80
N ASP A 630 1.69 -4.25 -14.58
CA ASP A 630 1.06 -3.21 -13.80
C ASP A 630 2.03 -2.07 -13.50
N SER A 631 3.26 -2.36 -13.08
CA SER A 631 4.30 -1.36 -12.84
C SER A 631 4.62 -0.54 -14.10
N TYR A 632 4.71 -1.20 -15.25
CA TYR A 632 4.91 -0.55 -16.53
C TYR A 632 3.76 0.39 -16.89
N LEU A 633 2.54 -0.10 -16.81
CA LEU A 633 1.34 0.67 -17.13
C LEU A 633 1.15 1.84 -16.16
N THR A 634 1.36 1.61 -14.88
CA THR A 634 1.23 2.65 -13.85
C THR A 634 2.28 3.74 -14.05
N ARG A 635 3.52 3.39 -14.42
CA ARG A 635 4.55 4.38 -14.77
C ARG A 635 4.14 5.25 -15.95
N VAL A 636 3.60 4.63 -17.00
CA VAL A 636 3.16 5.36 -18.19
C VAL A 636 2.00 6.30 -17.88
N PHE A 637 1.12 5.91 -16.94
CA PHE A 637 -0.10 6.67 -16.63
C PHE A 637 0.10 7.71 -15.53
N CYS A 638 0.90 7.39 -14.50
CA CYS A 638 1.10 8.30 -13.36
C CYS A 638 2.36 9.14 -13.49
N GLY A 639 3.30 8.71 -14.32
CA GLY A 639 4.60 9.32 -14.48
C GLY A 639 4.71 10.32 -15.64
N GLY A 640 3.65 11.07 -16.03
CA GLY A 640 3.64 12.10 -17.07
C GLY A 640 5.03 12.50 -17.62
N ASP A 641 5.25 12.95 -18.79
CA ASP A 641 6.42 13.56 -19.44
C ASP A 641 7.89 13.32 -18.94
N ASP A 642 8.09 12.62 -17.82
CA ASP A 642 9.43 12.29 -17.27
C ASP A 642 10.24 11.29 -18.13
N ALA A 643 9.68 10.84 -19.25
CA ALA A 643 10.38 10.02 -20.24
C ALA A 643 11.53 10.76 -20.95
N LYS A 644 11.80 12.03 -20.62
CA LYS A 644 12.86 12.86 -21.20
C LYS A 644 14.01 13.19 -20.25
N THR A 645 14.02 12.69 -19.02
CA THR A 645 15.16 12.91 -18.14
C THR A 645 16.33 12.03 -18.58
N ASP A 646 17.41 12.71 -18.94
CA ASP A 646 18.72 12.13 -19.23
C ASP A 646 19.10 11.16 -18.10
N GLY A 647 19.51 9.98 -18.46
CA GLY A 647 19.68 8.72 -17.76
C GLY A 647 20.38 8.67 -16.39
N ASN A 648 20.30 9.69 -15.54
CA ASN A 648 20.96 9.73 -14.24
C ASN A 648 20.12 10.35 -13.10
N GLU A 649 18.89 10.81 -13.32
CA GLU A 649 18.04 11.30 -12.26
C GLU A 649 17.02 10.22 -11.86
N MET A 650 16.98 9.94 -10.55
CA MET A 650 16.05 8.98 -9.95
C MET A 650 14.62 9.47 -10.16
N ASN A 651 13.71 8.58 -10.59
CA ASN A 651 12.29 8.89 -10.78
C ASN A 651 11.72 9.56 -9.51
N PRO A 652 11.03 10.72 -9.60
CA PRO A 652 10.52 11.45 -8.44
C PRO A 652 9.57 10.61 -7.56
N SER A 653 8.82 9.68 -8.14
CA SER A 653 7.98 8.75 -7.39
C SER A 653 8.80 7.76 -6.58
N LEU A 654 9.88 7.23 -7.15
CA LEU A 654 10.82 6.34 -6.47
C LEU A 654 11.57 7.08 -5.37
N ALA A 655 12.02 8.32 -5.62
CA ALA A 655 12.63 9.18 -4.61
C ALA A 655 11.68 9.45 -3.44
N THR A 656 10.40 9.64 -3.71
CA THR A 656 9.37 9.82 -2.69
C THR A 656 9.20 8.56 -1.84
N LEU A 657 9.11 7.38 -2.48
CA LEU A 657 9.04 6.10 -1.77
C LEU A 657 10.29 5.85 -0.93
N HIS A 658 11.49 6.11 -1.46
CA HIS A 658 12.73 6.03 -0.70
C HIS A 658 12.73 6.95 0.52
N SER A 659 12.22 8.18 0.38
CA SER A 659 12.13 9.10 1.51
C SER A 659 11.16 8.60 2.59
N ILE A 660 10.04 7.97 2.21
CA ILE A 660 9.10 7.34 3.13
C ILE A 660 9.74 6.13 3.83
N CYS A 661 10.51 5.31 3.10
CA CYS A 661 11.12 4.09 3.63
C CYS A 661 12.39 4.35 4.46
N SER A 662 13.19 5.38 4.14
CA SER A 662 14.51 5.64 4.74
C SER A 662 14.50 6.59 5.93
N GLY A 663 13.39 7.26 6.25
CA GLY A 663 13.26 8.16 7.40
C GLY A 663 13.64 7.47 8.72
N THR A 664 14.26 8.20 9.65
CA THR A 664 14.50 7.71 11.02
C THR A 664 13.16 7.51 11.75
N PRO A 665 13.06 6.61 12.75
CA PRO A 665 11.81 6.34 13.48
C PRO A 665 11.09 7.58 14.01
N SER A 666 11.84 8.62 14.36
CA SER A 666 11.32 9.92 14.82
C SER A 666 10.88 10.87 13.68
N GLN A 667 11.19 10.55 12.42
CA GLN A 667 10.80 11.31 11.22
C GLN A 667 9.79 10.54 10.35
N ARG A 668 9.39 9.34 10.80
CA ARG A 668 8.55 8.39 10.05
C ARG A 668 7.06 8.50 10.39
N ASP A 669 6.60 9.60 10.92
CA ASP A 669 5.16 9.79 11.18
C ASP A 669 4.41 9.86 9.86
N VAL A 670 4.17 8.67 9.29
CA VAL A 670 3.41 8.50 8.03
C VAL A 670 2.00 9.02 8.22
N PHE A 671 1.45 8.87 9.43
CA PHE A 671 0.10 9.25 9.81
C PHE A 671 0.09 10.35 10.88
N SER A 672 0.82 11.45 10.63
CA SER A 672 1.00 12.55 11.59
C SER A 672 -0.31 13.21 12.03
N THR A 673 -1.28 13.37 11.13
CA THR A 673 -2.60 13.95 11.45
C THR A 673 -3.39 13.03 12.38
N THR A 674 -3.32 11.73 12.14
CA THR A 674 -3.96 10.71 12.97
C THR A 674 -3.33 10.66 14.35
N GLU A 675 -1.98 10.71 14.46
CA GLU A 675 -1.29 10.70 15.77
C GLU A 675 -1.63 11.94 16.61
N GLU A 676 -1.77 13.11 15.99
CA GLU A 676 -2.27 14.31 16.68
C GLU A 676 -3.73 14.15 17.14
N THR A 677 -4.55 13.54 16.29
CA THR A 677 -5.96 13.30 16.63
C THR A 677 -6.11 12.25 17.73
N ILE A 678 -5.23 11.23 17.79
CA ILE A 678 -5.19 10.25 18.90
C ILE A 678 -4.93 10.95 20.24
N LYS A 679 -4.04 11.93 20.30
CA LYS A 679 -3.79 12.69 21.53
C LYS A 679 -5.06 13.40 22.01
N ARG A 680 -5.79 14.04 21.07
CA ARG A 680 -7.09 14.66 21.38
C ARG A 680 -8.16 13.65 21.76
N PHE A 681 -8.16 12.47 21.14
CA PHE A 681 -9.04 11.36 21.51
C PHE A 681 -8.72 10.84 22.91
N ALA A 682 -7.44 10.62 23.21
CA ALA A 682 -6.99 10.21 24.54
C ALA A 682 -7.40 11.23 25.62
N THR A 683 -7.19 12.53 25.37
CA THR A 683 -7.66 13.59 26.27
C THR A 683 -9.17 13.54 26.49
N SER A 684 -9.95 13.26 25.44
CA SER A 684 -11.41 13.13 25.57
C SER A 684 -11.81 11.89 26.38
N CYS A 685 -11.11 10.76 26.19
CA CYS A 685 -11.32 9.53 26.99
C CYS A 685 -10.96 9.75 28.47
N HIS A 686 -9.81 10.38 28.72
CA HIS A 686 -9.37 10.69 30.08
C HIS A 686 -10.33 11.69 30.76
N SER A 687 -10.78 12.72 30.05
CA SER A 687 -11.79 13.67 30.57
C SER A 687 -13.11 12.99 30.89
N PHE A 688 -13.52 12.00 30.08
CA PHE A 688 -14.70 11.20 30.36
C PHE A 688 -14.55 10.42 31.66
N VAL A 689 -13.45 9.70 31.85
CA VAL A 689 -13.16 8.94 33.09
C VAL A 689 -13.10 9.88 34.28
N PHE A 690 -12.42 11.01 34.14
CA PHE A 690 -12.38 12.03 35.22
C PHE A 690 -13.78 12.51 35.63
N ASN A 691 -14.65 12.76 34.64
CA ASN A 691 -16.03 13.19 34.94
C ASN A 691 -16.82 12.12 35.67
N VAL A 692 -16.63 10.83 35.34
CA VAL A 692 -17.25 9.70 36.06
C VAL A 692 -16.71 9.61 37.49
N CYS A 693 -15.37 9.65 37.67
CA CYS A 693 -14.76 9.58 39.00
C CYS A 693 -15.12 10.77 39.90
N SER A 694 -15.24 11.97 39.31
CA SER A 694 -15.59 13.19 40.06
C SER A 694 -17.08 13.39 40.25
N ALA A 695 -17.94 12.58 39.61
CA ALA A 695 -19.40 12.71 39.72
C ALA A 695 -19.91 12.48 41.16
N VAL A 696 -19.41 11.45 41.84
CA VAL A 696 -19.80 11.13 43.23
C VAL A 696 -19.40 12.22 44.23
N PRO A 697 -18.10 12.63 44.27
CA PRO A 697 -17.69 13.76 45.12
C PRO A 697 -18.49 15.03 44.81
N SER A 698 -18.67 15.36 43.54
CA SER A 698 -19.44 16.54 43.15
C SER A 698 -20.89 16.52 43.61
N LYS A 699 -21.55 15.36 43.54
CA LYS A 699 -22.93 15.18 44.02
C LYS A 699 -23.05 15.51 45.51
N TYR A 700 -22.19 14.94 46.34
CA TYR A 700 -22.24 15.15 47.81
C TYR A 700 -21.76 16.54 48.21
N LEU A 701 -20.70 17.07 47.62
CA LEU A 701 -20.22 18.41 47.91
C LEU A 701 -21.19 19.52 47.48
N ASN A 702 -22.01 19.30 46.45
CA ASN A 702 -23.01 20.28 46.05
C ASN A 702 -24.10 20.50 47.12
N GLN A 703 -24.32 19.56 48.03
CA GLN A 703 -25.29 19.67 49.13
C GLN A 703 -24.75 20.49 50.32
N LEU A 704 -23.42 20.66 50.38
CA LEU A 704 -22.71 21.26 51.50
C LEU A 704 -23.24 22.66 51.90
N PRO A 705 -23.46 23.63 50.98
CA PRO A 705 -23.89 24.99 51.38
C PRO A 705 -25.27 25.01 52.09
N ASP A 706 -26.16 24.07 51.80
CA ASP A 706 -27.55 24.06 52.23
C ASP A 706 -27.78 23.20 53.49
N MET A 707 -26.74 22.59 54.04
CA MET A 707 -26.86 21.71 55.19
C MET A 707 -27.24 22.49 56.48
N PRO A 708 -28.16 21.97 57.27
CA PRO A 708 -28.65 22.62 58.50
C PRO A 708 -27.58 22.68 59.61
N ALA A 709 -26.60 21.77 59.61
CA ALA A 709 -25.53 21.67 60.58
C ALA A 709 -24.73 22.98 60.77
N TRP A 710 -24.62 23.79 59.72
CA TRP A 710 -23.86 25.05 59.73
C TRP A 710 -24.54 26.11 60.60
N ARG A 711 -25.86 26.00 60.82
CA ARG A 711 -26.69 26.99 61.53
C ARG A 711 -27.14 26.50 62.92
N GLU A 712 -26.71 25.32 63.34
CA GLU A 712 -27.04 24.79 64.61
C GLU A 712 -26.45 25.67 65.73
N ASN A 713 -27.29 26.12 66.66
CA ASN A 713 -26.87 26.85 67.87
C ASN A 713 -26.68 25.87 69.03
N ALA A 714 -25.66 26.10 69.81
CA ALA A 714 -25.47 25.36 71.09
C ALA A 714 -26.75 25.51 71.96
N SER A 715 -27.57 24.46 71.99
CA SER A 715 -28.69 24.46 72.96
C SER A 715 -28.18 24.20 74.39
N ALA A 716 -28.73 24.97 75.35
CA ALA A 716 -28.27 24.93 76.71
C ALA A 716 -28.50 23.58 77.43
N SER A 717 -28.93 22.54 76.79
CA SER A 717 -29.22 21.20 77.33
C SER A 717 -28.14 20.16 77.10
N ASP A 718 -27.05 20.46 76.31
CA ASP A 718 -26.02 19.47 75.90
C ASP A 718 -24.84 19.49 76.93
N ASN A 719 -25.08 19.43 78.14
CA ASN A 719 -24.07 19.16 79.23
C ASN A 719 -23.76 17.67 79.40
N LEU A 720 -24.05 16.82 78.44
CA LEU A 720 -23.54 15.44 78.37
C LEU A 720 -22.30 15.40 77.56
N ASP A 721 -21.21 14.95 78.21
CA ASP A 721 -19.86 14.77 77.77
C ASP A 721 -19.61 14.83 76.24
N SER A 722 -18.82 15.78 75.88
CA SER A 722 -18.30 16.03 74.49
C SER A 722 -17.67 14.76 73.90
N TYR A 723 -18.47 13.85 73.42
CA TYR A 723 -17.98 12.97 72.40
C TYR A 723 -17.68 13.83 71.11
N GLY A 724 -16.43 13.83 70.70
CA GLY A 724 -15.95 14.67 69.58
C GLY A 724 -16.93 14.66 68.43
N THR A 725 -17.11 15.78 67.80
CA THR A 725 -17.98 15.95 66.63
C THR A 725 -17.58 14.95 65.53
N LEU A 726 -18.48 14.05 65.17
CA LEU A 726 -18.21 13.06 64.05
C LEU A 726 -18.32 13.74 62.71
N PRO A 727 -17.51 13.28 61.70
CA PRO A 727 -17.65 13.74 60.35
C PRO A 727 -19.05 13.50 59.78
N GLN A 728 -19.55 14.42 59.00
CA GLN A 728 -20.87 14.33 58.42
C GLN A 728 -20.94 13.32 57.28
N GLN A 729 -22.13 12.81 56.96
CA GLN A 729 -22.31 11.77 55.95
C GLN A 729 -21.80 12.14 54.56
N TYR A 730 -21.94 13.40 54.14
CA TYR A 730 -21.47 13.82 52.81
C TYR A 730 -19.96 13.65 52.65
N ILE A 731 -19.20 13.98 53.70
CA ILE A 731 -17.73 13.91 53.59
C ILE A 731 -17.21 12.48 53.76
N THR A 732 -17.91 11.65 54.57
CA THR A 732 -17.57 10.22 54.65
C THR A 732 -17.80 9.51 53.31
N GLN A 733 -18.89 9.82 52.61
CA GLN A 733 -19.15 9.28 51.27
C GLN A 733 -18.11 9.74 50.23
N VAL A 734 -17.64 11.00 50.34
CA VAL A 734 -16.54 11.47 49.49
C VAL A 734 -15.27 10.71 49.81
N GLY A 735 -14.93 10.53 51.08
CA GLY A 735 -13.72 9.82 51.51
C GLY A 735 -13.74 8.33 51.11
N GLU A 736 -14.85 7.63 51.34
CA GLU A 736 -15.05 6.24 50.95
C GLU A 736 -14.88 6.06 49.44
N HIS A 737 -15.46 6.97 48.64
CA HIS A 737 -15.31 6.95 47.19
C HIS A 737 -13.84 7.16 46.77
N MET A 738 -13.13 8.14 47.36
CA MET A 738 -11.72 8.38 47.07
C MET A 738 -10.84 7.15 47.37
N LEU A 739 -11.11 6.44 48.44
CA LEU A 739 -10.40 5.21 48.82
C LEU A 739 -10.73 4.05 47.86
N SER A 740 -11.99 3.95 47.38
CA SER A 740 -12.38 2.91 46.43
C SER A 740 -11.77 3.09 45.03
N LEU A 741 -11.42 4.34 44.66
CA LEU A 741 -10.78 4.60 43.36
C LEU A 741 -9.42 3.90 43.21
N VAL A 742 -8.66 3.73 44.29
CA VAL A 742 -7.36 3.02 44.24
C VAL A 742 -7.57 1.59 43.71
N GLN A 743 -8.56 0.90 44.29
CA GLN A 743 -8.88 -0.47 43.89
C GLN A 743 -9.41 -0.55 42.48
N ALA A 744 -10.17 0.48 42.04
CA ALA A 744 -10.68 0.55 40.68
C ALA A 744 -9.58 0.83 39.63
N PHE A 745 -8.50 1.55 39.99
CA PHE A 745 -7.41 1.89 39.07
C PHE A 745 -6.37 0.79 38.94
N GLU A 746 -6.12 0.01 39.98
CA GLU A 746 -5.09 -1.02 40.03
C GLU A 746 -5.12 -2.00 38.85
N PRO A 747 -6.27 -2.56 38.39
CA PRO A 747 -6.32 -3.46 37.24
C PRO A 747 -5.87 -2.83 35.92
N PHE A 748 -5.90 -1.51 35.82
CA PHE A 748 -5.55 -0.74 34.60
C PHE A 748 -4.14 -0.20 34.63
N ALA A 749 -3.53 -0.13 35.80
CA ALA A 749 -2.20 0.43 36.02
C ALA A 749 -1.07 -0.42 35.40
N SER A 750 -1.31 -1.72 35.17
CA SER A 750 -0.38 -2.63 34.50
C SER A 750 -0.64 -2.84 33.01
N ASP A 751 -1.73 -2.25 32.47
CA ASP A 751 -2.10 -2.41 31.06
C ASP A 751 -1.30 -1.44 30.18
N PRO A 752 -0.41 -1.95 29.30
CA PRO A 752 0.40 -1.09 28.41
C PRO A 752 -0.42 -0.18 27.49
N ALA A 753 -1.62 -0.61 27.09
CA ALA A 753 -2.53 0.19 26.28
C ALA A 753 -3.02 1.42 27.04
N THR A 754 -3.37 1.25 28.30
CA THR A 754 -3.81 2.34 29.19
C THR A 754 -2.65 3.30 29.49
N LEU A 755 -1.45 2.77 29.78
CA LEU A 755 -0.28 3.58 30.13
C LEU A 755 0.26 4.41 28.98
N SER A 756 0.09 3.98 27.75
CA SER A 756 0.76 4.55 26.56
C SER A 756 0.45 6.03 26.29
N LEU A 757 -0.69 6.53 26.76
CA LEU A 757 -1.20 7.87 26.47
C LEU A 757 -1.43 8.74 27.73
N VAL A 758 -1.17 8.20 28.94
CA VAL A 758 -1.46 8.88 30.21
C VAL A 758 -0.76 10.25 30.28
N ASN A 759 0.54 10.27 30.05
CA ASN A 759 1.33 11.50 30.19
C ASN A 759 0.89 12.59 29.19
N GLU A 760 0.46 12.19 27.98
CA GLU A 760 0.05 13.13 26.93
C GLU A 760 -1.38 13.67 27.17
N ALA A 761 -2.24 12.90 27.84
CA ALA A 761 -3.64 13.23 28.08
C ALA A 761 -3.88 13.92 29.43
N MET A 762 -3.02 13.68 30.42
CA MET A 762 -3.24 14.19 31.81
C MET A 762 -3.22 15.71 31.89
N ASP A 763 -2.42 16.40 31.09
CA ASP A 763 -2.41 17.86 31.06
C ASP A 763 -3.81 18.44 30.75
N GLY A 764 -4.47 17.84 29.72
CA GLY A 764 -5.82 18.25 29.35
C GLY A 764 -6.89 17.93 30.42
N VAL A 765 -6.71 16.84 31.17
CA VAL A 765 -7.60 16.49 32.30
C VAL A 765 -7.37 17.43 33.47
N ARG A 766 -6.11 17.80 33.75
CA ARG A 766 -5.74 18.75 34.79
C ARG A 766 -6.40 20.10 34.54
N ASP A 767 -6.46 20.57 33.32
CA ASP A 767 -7.19 21.80 32.96
C ASP A 767 -8.67 21.75 33.37
N VAL A 768 -9.34 20.60 33.18
CA VAL A 768 -10.73 20.39 33.60
C VAL A 768 -10.84 20.34 35.13
N ALA A 769 -9.89 19.70 35.81
CA ALA A 769 -9.84 19.63 37.27
C ALA A 769 -9.60 20.99 37.92
N LEU A 770 -9.05 21.96 37.22
CA LEU A 770 -8.84 23.31 37.70
C LEU A 770 -10.09 24.22 37.62
N GLN A 771 -11.14 23.78 36.94
CA GLN A 771 -12.36 24.57 36.83
C GLN A 771 -12.98 24.91 38.21
N PRO A 772 -13.10 23.96 39.19
CA PRO A 772 -13.63 24.28 40.54
C PRO A 772 -12.78 25.33 41.28
N TRP A 773 -11.49 25.39 41.03
CA TRP A 773 -10.57 26.37 41.61
C TRP A 773 -10.84 27.79 41.08
N SER A 774 -11.12 27.94 39.80
CA SER A 774 -11.52 29.22 39.23
C SER A 774 -12.86 29.70 39.80
N GLU A 775 -13.80 28.79 40.06
CA GLU A 775 -15.06 29.06 40.73
C GLU A 775 -14.83 29.44 42.21
N PHE A 776 -13.90 28.76 42.92
CA PHE A 776 -13.51 29.11 44.27
C PHE A 776 -12.95 30.53 44.38
N ILE A 777 -12.02 30.90 43.48
CA ILE A 777 -11.43 32.24 43.45
C ILE A 777 -12.51 33.29 43.21
N GLY A 778 -13.45 33.05 42.32
CA GLY A 778 -14.64 33.85 42.11
C GLY A 778 -15.53 33.97 43.35
N ALA A 779 -15.72 32.87 44.10
CA ALA A 779 -16.49 32.85 45.34
C ALA A 779 -15.84 33.64 46.47
N VAL A 780 -14.52 33.67 46.55
CA VAL A 780 -13.74 34.50 47.48
C VAL A 780 -13.79 35.95 47.12
N GLY A 781 -14.04 36.31 45.85
CA GLY A 781 -14.08 37.66 45.32
C GLY A 781 -12.70 38.28 45.06
N PHE A 782 -11.71 37.41 44.84
CA PHE A 782 -10.34 37.80 44.49
C PHE A 782 -10.23 38.04 43.01
N VAL A 783 -9.74 39.21 42.61
CA VAL A 783 -9.45 39.56 41.20
C VAL A 783 -7.91 39.53 41.07
N GLY A 784 -7.37 38.37 40.75
CA GLY A 784 -5.93 38.16 40.53
C GLY A 784 -5.58 37.86 39.06
N SER A 785 -4.29 37.90 38.74
CA SER A 785 -3.78 37.41 37.45
C SER A 785 -3.77 35.87 37.40
N ASP A 786 -3.73 35.29 36.19
CA ASP A 786 -3.66 33.81 35.99
C ASP A 786 -2.45 33.19 36.70
N SER A 787 -1.34 33.95 36.86
CA SER A 787 -0.16 33.53 37.61
C SER A 787 -0.42 33.33 39.09
N SER A 788 -1.28 34.17 39.70
CA SER A 788 -1.66 34.07 41.11
C SER A 788 -2.53 32.84 41.37
N ILE A 789 -3.34 32.46 40.39
CA ILE A 789 -4.19 31.28 40.43
C ILE A 789 -3.32 30.03 40.43
N SER A 790 -2.34 29.95 39.55
CA SER A 790 -1.42 28.78 39.47
C SER A 790 -0.57 28.61 40.74
N THR A 791 -0.19 29.72 41.40
CA THR A 791 0.59 29.71 42.64
C THR A 791 -0.24 29.20 43.83
N LEU A 792 -1.53 29.61 43.93
CA LEU A 792 -2.45 29.11 44.97
C LEU A 792 -2.71 27.61 44.79
N MET A 793 -2.76 27.11 43.58
CA MET A 793 -3.00 25.69 43.32
C MET A 793 -1.77 24.82 43.62
N ASN A 794 -0.56 25.28 43.38
CA ASN A 794 0.67 24.50 43.62
C ASN A 794 1.00 24.27 45.11
N GLY A 795 0.34 24.93 46.01
CA GLY A 795 0.49 24.72 47.45
C GLY A 795 1.84 25.00 48.06
N LYS A 796 2.95 24.98 47.31
CA LYS A 796 4.31 25.12 47.85
C LYS A 796 4.57 26.47 48.53
N ASP A 797 4.09 27.54 47.90
CA ASP A 797 4.26 28.90 48.47
C ASP A 797 3.33 29.13 49.65
N ILE A 798 2.16 28.46 49.67
CA ILE A 798 1.19 28.50 50.76
C ILE A 798 1.75 27.73 51.95
N THR A 799 2.41 26.58 51.76
CA THR A 799 3.00 25.79 52.81
C THR A 799 4.04 26.63 53.59
N ASN A 800 4.87 27.38 52.90
CA ASN A 800 5.88 28.24 53.49
C ASN A 800 5.26 29.40 54.32
N LEU A 801 4.08 29.89 53.91
CA LEU A 801 3.39 31.02 54.54
C LEU A 801 2.47 30.58 55.72
N VAL A 802 1.88 29.37 55.61
CA VAL A 802 0.95 28.81 56.61
C VAL A 802 1.67 27.98 57.67
N LEU A 803 2.72 27.25 57.28
CA LEU A 803 3.43 26.33 58.18
C LEU A 803 4.71 26.94 58.78
N SER A 804 4.97 28.24 58.62
CA SER A 804 6.15 28.92 59.27
C SER A 804 6.21 28.78 60.81
N ASN A 805 5.20 28.20 61.47
CA ASN A 805 5.13 27.93 62.90
C ASN A 805 5.01 26.43 63.30
N ALA A 806 5.04 25.50 62.36
CA ALA A 806 5.01 24.06 62.63
C ALA A 806 6.12 23.35 61.85
N ALA A 807 7.15 22.92 62.58
CA ALA A 807 8.22 22.05 62.07
C ALA A 807 7.57 20.69 61.70
N LEU A 808 7.18 20.52 60.49
CA LEU A 808 6.91 19.22 59.91
C LEU A 808 8.21 18.79 59.20
N GLY A 809 8.81 17.70 59.67
CA GLY A 809 9.95 17.06 59.04
C GLY A 809 9.61 16.73 57.61
N GLU A 810 10.50 17.04 56.71
CA GLU A 810 10.59 16.45 55.40
C GLU A 810 10.85 14.95 55.61
N GLU A 811 9.81 14.16 55.70
CA GLU A 811 9.92 12.74 55.41
C GLU A 811 9.90 12.63 53.90
N ASP A 812 11.09 12.65 53.29
CA ASP A 812 11.33 12.06 51.97
C ASP A 812 10.69 10.67 52.01
N ALA A 813 9.64 10.48 51.20
CA ALA A 813 9.10 9.17 50.93
C ALA A 813 10.26 8.36 50.28
N ALA A 814 11.00 7.65 51.12
CA ALA A 814 12.00 6.67 50.72
C ALA A 814 11.21 5.62 49.91
N LEU A 815 11.36 5.69 48.59
CA LEU A 815 11.04 4.59 47.69
C LEU A 815 11.74 3.36 48.25
N GLU A 816 11.00 2.34 48.64
CA GLU A 816 11.57 1.07 49.11
C GLU A 816 12.52 0.58 48.00
N GLU A 817 13.80 0.52 48.34
CA GLU A 817 14.85 -0.07 47.50
C GLU A 817 14.49 -1.54 47.26
N GLY A 818 13.77 -1.84 46.15
CA GLY A 818 13.39 -3.19 45.79
C GLY A 818 12.09 -3.31 45.01
N ALA A 819 11.32 -2.25 44.75
CA ALA A 819 10.11 -2.29 43.94
C ALA A 819 10.45 -2.58 42.50
N SER A 820 9.69 -3.46 41.86
CA SER A 820 9.81 -3.74 40.43
C SER A 820 9.45 -2.50 39.58
N GLU A 821 9.99 -2.40 38.35
CA GLU A 821 9.64 -1.30 37.42
C GLU A 821 8.13 -1.22 37.18
N ASP A 822 7.44 -2.37 37.19
CA ASP A 822 6.00 -2.45 36.99
C ASP A 822 5.23 -1.91 38.21
N GLU A 823 5.71 -2.13 39.44
CA GLU A 823 5.12 -1.57 40.67
C GLU A 823 5.29 -0.05 40.73
N ILE A 824 6.42 0.47 40.30
CA ILE A 824 6.67 1.90 40.21
C ILE A 824 5.74 2.55 39.17
N ALA A 825 5.57 1.93 38.00
CA ALA A 825 4.68 2.42 36.96
C ALA A 825 3.21 2.38 37.41
N CYS A 826 2.81 1.34 38.14
CA CYS A 826 1.48 1.20 38.70
C CYS A 826 1.19 2.30 39.73
N ALA A 827 2.12 2.52 40.66
CA ALA A 827 2.01 3.58 41.64
C ALA A 827 1.97 4.97 41.00
N ALA A 828 2.81 5.22 39.99
CA ALA A 828 2.82 6.48 39.25
C ALA A 828 1.48 6.74 38.54
N PHE A 829 0.90 5.72 37.91
CA PHE A 829 -0.41 5.82 37.28
C PHE A 829 -1.53 6.16 38.27
N CYS A 830 -1.63 5.41 39.37
CA CYS A 830 -2.63 5.66 40.41
C CYS A 830 -2.44 7.06 41.03
N ASN A 831 -1.20 7.45 41.34
CA ASN A 831 -0.89 8.76 41.87
C ASN A 831 -1.29 9.90 40.94
N ALA A 832 -1.02 9.76 39.63
CA ALA A 832 -1.40 10.78 38.64
C ALA A 832 -2.93 10.99 38.59
N TRP A 833 -3.72 9.92 38.63
CA TRP A 833 -5.17 10.01 38.64
C TRP A 833 -5.71 10.58 39.98
N LEU A 834 -5.18 10.11 41.11
CA LEU A 834 -5.58 10.58 42.41
C LEU A 834 -5.20 12.04 42.67
N ASP A 835 -4.05 12.50 42.15
CA ASP A 835 -3.65 13.92 42.22
C ASP A 835 -4.69 14.80 41.51
N VAL A 836 -5.06 14.46 40.29
CA VAL A 836 -5.99 15.27 39.50
C VAL A 836 -7.41 15.25 40.09
N ILE A 837 -7.87 14.08 40.55
CA ILE A 837 -9.19 13.97 41.21
C ILE A 837 -9.18 14.69 42.57
N GLY A 838 -8.11 14.50 43.36
CA GLY A 838 -7.92 15.18 44.63
C GLY A 838 -7.89 16.71 44.48
N LEU A 839 -7.25 17.20 43.42
CA LEU A 839 -7.23 18.63 43.06
C LEU A 839 -8.66 19.15 42.80
N ALA A 840 -9.45 18.42 41.99
CA ALA A 840 -10.81 18.80 41.67
C ALA A 840 -11.74 18.73 42.89
N VAL A 841 -11.64 17.67 43.70
CA VAL A 841 -12.42 17.51 44.94
C VAL A 841 -12.10 18.61 45.93
N THR A 842 -10.83 18.92 46.14
CA THR A 842 -10.38 20.02 47.01
C THR A 842 -10.90 21.36 46.52
N GLY A 843 -10.74 21.68 45.24
CA GLY A 843 -11.26 22.93 44.66
C GLY A 843 -12.76 23.08 44.83
N ARG A 844 -13.52 21.98 44.61
CA ARG A 844 -14.97 21.95 44.74
C ARG A 844 -15.38 22.10 46.23
N LEU A 845 -14.71 21.42 47.13
CA LEU A 845 -14.94 21.57 48.59
C LEU A 845 -14.71 23.01 49.01
N LEU A 846 -13.57 23.61 48.68
CA LEU A 846 -13.26 24.98 49.04
C LEU A 846 -14.27 25.98 48.44
N GLU A 847 -14.66 25.78 47.19
CA GLU A 847 -15.70 26.60 46.55
C GLU A 847 -17.03 26.55 47.31
N LYS A 848 -17.47 25.34 47.71
CA LYS A 848 -18.72 25.15 48.44
C LYS A 848 -18.67 25.68 49.86
N ILE A 849 -17.53 25.54 50.55
CA ILE A 849 -17.31 26.14 51.86
C ILE A 849 -17.51 27.67 51.78
N MET A 850 -16.93 28.32 50.77
CA MET A 850 -17.09 29.77 50.60
C MET A 850 -18.53 30.19 50.31
N ARG A 851 -19.40 29.29 49.89
CA ARG A 851 -20.83 29.56 49.66
C ARG A 851 -21.72 29.27 50.84
N ILE A 852 -21.21 28.68 51.95
CA ILE A 852 -22.01 28.49 53.17
C ILE A 852 -22.58 29.83 53.61
N PRO A 853 -23.92 29.99 53.86
CA PRO A 853 -24.51 31.27 54.17
C PRO A 853 -24.05 31.83 55.51
N GLN A 854 -23.96 30.98 56.52
CA GLN A 854 -23.58 31.36 57.90
C GLN A 854 -22.98 30.14 58.60
N LEU A 855 -21.92 30.35 59.36
CA LEU A 855 -21.25 29.39 60.22
C LEU A 855 -21.42 29.79 61.68
N THR A 856 -22.09 28.97 62.47
CA THR A 856 -22.17 29.10 63.95
C THR A 856 -20.95 28.44 64.60
N SER A 857 -20.71 28.61 65.85
CA SER A 857 -19.62 27.98 66.59
C SER A 857 -19.68 26.45 66.48
N LYS A 858 -20.86 25.85 66.58
CA LYS A 858 -21.07 24.42 66.41
C LYS A 858 -20.89 23.99 64.92
N GLY A 859 -21.32 24.88 64.04
CA GLY A 859 -21.05 24.68 62.60
C GLY A 859 -19.53 24.68 62.23
N CYS A 860 -18.73 25.49 62.94
CA CYS A 860 -17.27 25.49 62.80
C CYS A 860 -16.65 24.18 63.34
N GLU A 861 -17.17 23.62 64.43
CA GLU A 861 -16.71 22.34 64.97
C GLU A 861 -17.01 21.19 63.99
N HIS A 862 -18.23 21.16 63.40
CA HIS A 862 -18.57 20.20 62.35
C HIS A 862 -17.68 20.35 61.11
N LEU A 863 -17.45 21.57 60.63
CA LEU A 863 -16.58 21.82 59.47
C LEU A 863 -15.14 21.36 59.76
N THR A 864 -14.64 21.61 60.99
CA THR A 864 -13.29 21.15 61.37
C THR A 864 -13.20 19.63 61.40
N ALA A 865 -14.21 18.94 61.92
CA ALA A 865 -14.26 17.48 61.95
C ALA A 865 -14.26 16.90 60.48
N ASP A 866 -15.05 17.51 59.61
CA ASP A 866 -15.16 17.13 58.22
C ASP A 866 -13.84 17.32 57.47
N LEU A 867 -13.17 18.48 57.66
CA LEU A 867 -11.90 18.76 57.04
C LEU A 867 -10.78 17.85 57.56
N ASN A 868 -10.72 17.59 58.86
CA ASN A 868 -9.76 16.66 59.46
C ASN A 868 -9.96 15.23 58.94
N TYR A 869 -11.21 14.79 58.75
CA TYR A 869 -11.50 13.50 58.14
C TYR A 869 -10.91 13.43 56.73
N LEU A 870 -11.17 14.42 55.91
CA LEU A 870 -10.65 14.44 54.54
C LEU A 870 -9.11 14.54 54.47
N VAL A 871 -8.50 15.30 55.38
CA VAL A 871 -7.03 15.34 55.56
C VAL A 871 -6.48 13.94 55.85
N ASN A 872 -7.15 13.18 56.73
CA ASN A 872 -6.75 11.80 57.05
C ASN A 872 -6.91 10.87 55.85
N VAL A 873 -7.98 11.03 55.05
CA VAL A 873 -8.18 10.25 53.81
C VAL A 873 -7.05 10.53 52.81
N PHE A 874 -6.75 11.79 52.56
CA PHE A 874 -5.66 12.14 51.64
C PHE A 874 -4.28 11.67 52.13
N SER A 875 -4.04 11.77 53.45
CA SER A 875 -2.81 11.24 54.04
C SER A 875 -2.70 9.72 53.94
N ALA A 876 -3.82 9.00 54.06
CA ALA A 876 -3.86 7.55 53.84
C ALA A 876 -3.66 7.15 52.37
N LEU A 877 -4.08 7.99 51.42
CA LEU A 877 -3.84 7.80 50.00
C LEU A 877 -2.36 8.05 49.60
N GLY A 878 -1.60 8.81 50.39
CA GLY A 878 -0.17 9.06 50.15
C GLY A 878 0.16 9.84 48.87
N VAL A 879 -0.82 10.59 48.34
CA VAL A 879 -0.62 11.30 47.06
C VAL A 879 0.14 12.62 47.26
N ALA A 880 1.21 12.82 46.57
CA ALA A 880 2.03 14.02 46.64
C ALA A 880 1.19 15.28 46.37
N GLY A 881 1.32 16.32 47.21
CA GLY A 881 0.56 17.57 47.06
C GLY A 881 -0.82 17.55 47.77
N HIS A 882 -1.22 16.42 48.36
CA HIS A 882 -2.46 16.28 49.12
C HIS A 882 -2.17 15.76 50.54
N PRO A 883 -2.90 16.23 51.56
CA PRO A 883 -3.96 17.27 51.51
C PRO A 883 -3.39 18.65 51.12
N HIS A 884 -4.16 19.40 50.36
CA HIS A 884 -3.77 20.75 49.98
C HIS A 884 -3.71 21.68 51.18
N PRO A 885 -2.69 22.53 51.35
CA PRO A 885 -2.47 23.35 52.57
C PRO A 885 -3.65 24.28 52.90
N LEU A 886 -4.45 24.72 51.94
CA LEU A 886 -5.65 25.52 52.21
C LEU A 886 -6.73 24.77 52.98
N VAL A 887 -6.82 23.46 52.88
CA VAL A 887 -7.82 22.64 53.62
C VAL A 887 -7.49 22.66 55.12
N THR A 888 -6.20 22.42 55.44
CA THR A 888 -5.72 22.46 56.81
C THR A 888 -5.81 23.89 57.38
N HIS A 889 -5.49 24.90 56.57
CA HIS A 889 -5.57 26.30 56.95
C HIS A 889 -6.99 26.74 57.29
N ILE A 890 -7.98 26.40 56.44
CA ILE A 890 -9.39 26.70 56.70
C ILE A 890 -9.90 25.97 57.98
N GLY A 891 -9.48 24.72 58.17
CA GLY A 891 -9.76 23.99 59.42
C GLY A 891 -9.24 24.72 60.66
N ALA A 892 -7.99 25.21 60.59
CA ALA A 892 -7.41 26.01 61.68
C ALA A 892 -8.16 27.34 61.89
N LEU A 893 -8.55 28.05 60.80
CA LEU A 893 -9.35 29.27 60.90
C LEU A 893 -10.74 29.07 61.57
N ALA A 894 -11.32 27.90 61.36
CA ALA A 894 -12.62 27.57 61.95
C ALA A 894 -12.54 27.37 63.47
N THR A 895 -11.37 26.93 63.99
CA THR A 895 -11.12 26.73 65.46
C THR A 895 -10.69 27.97 66.21
N LEU A 896 -10.19 29.01 65.47
CA LEU A 896 -9.73 30.25 66.12
C LEU A 896 -10.85 31.01 66.81
N SER A 897 -10.51 31.72 67.90
CA SER A 897 -11.44 32.67 68.54
C SER A 897 -11.70 33.85 67.59
N ASP A 898 -12.87 34.52 67.73
CA ASP A 898 -13.23 35.63 66.85
C ASP A 898 -12.21 36.77 66.91
N GLY A 899 -11.64 37.03 68.06
CA GLY A 899 -10.59 38.05 68.25
C GLY A 899 -9.24 37.69 67.67
N ASP A 900 -8.84 36.40 67.73
CA ASP A 900 -7.61 35.90 67.15
C ASP A 900 -7.68 35.92 65.61
N LEU A 901 -8.82 35.53 65.08
CA LEU A 901 -9.09 35.57 63.64
C LEU A 901 -9.00 37.01 63.09
N GLU A 902 -9.58 37.96 63.78
CA GLU A 902 -9.53 39.37 63.41
C GLU A 902 -8.09 39.91 63.41
N THR A 903 -7.33 39.54 64.46
CA THR A 903 -5.91 39.94 64.58
C THR A 903 -5.02 39.28 63.50
N GLN A 904 -5.29 38.03 63.12
CA GLN A 904 -4.58 37.34 62.05
C GLN A 904 -4.80 38.02 60.71
N ILE A 905 -6.05 38.35 60.39
CA ILE A 905 -6.38 39.04 59.07
C ILE A 905 -5.72 40.42 59.06
N LYS A 906 -5.71 41.16 60.16
CA LYS A 906 -5.09 42.49 60.22
C LYS A 906 -3.55 42.45 60.17
N SER A 907 -2.96 41.41 60.69
CA SER A 907 -1.49 41.24 60.73
C SER A 907 -0.89 40.75 59.44
N ARG A 908 -1.70 40.14 58.50
CA ARG A 908 -1.20 39.59 57.26
C ARG A 908 -0.73 40.70 56.32
N ASN A 909 0.49 40.59 55.88
CA ASN A 909 1.08 41.48 54.88
C ASN A 909 0.31 41.36 53.55
N THR A 910 0.32 42.44 52.77
CA THR A 910 -0.31 42.51 51.42
C THR A 910 0.70 42.69 50.32
N VAL A 911 1.94 42.25 50.59
CA VAL A 911 3.08 42.47 49.66
C VAL A 911 3.10 41.48 48.51
N SER A 912 2.69 40.22 48.72
CA SER A 912 2.59 39.22 47.68
C SER A 912 1.14 38.95 47.29
N GLU A 913 0.96 38.53 46.05
CA GLU A 913 -0.38 38.17 45.54
C GLU A 913 -0.96 36.95 46.29
N VAL A 914 -0.11 36.01 46.70
CA VAL A 914 -0.50 34.83 47.50
C VAL A 914 -1.02 35.28 48.90
N GLU A 915 -0.31 36.23 49.56
CA GLU A 915 -0.76 36.73 50.86
C GLU A 915 -2.07 37.51 50.72
N ASN A 916 -2.31 38.23 49.64
CA ASN A 916 -3.56 38.89 49.32
C ASN A 916 -4.69 37.87 49.13
N ALA A 917 -4.43 36.80 48.41
CA ALA A 917 -5.42 35.75 48.19
C ALA A 917 -5.76 35.00 49.51
N LEU A 918 -4.76 34.68 50.35
CA LEU A 918 -4.98 34.10 51.67
C LEU A 918 -5.80 35.00 52.58
N ARG A 919 -5.48 36.29 52.57
CA ARG A 919 -6.25 37.32 53.33
C ARG A 919 -7.71 37.38 52.85
N ALA A 920 -7.95 37.25 51.56
CA ALA A 920 -9.32 37.24 51.02
C ALA A 920 -10.08 35.98 51.49
N VAL A 921 -9.43 34.81 51.55
CA VAL A 921 -9.99 33.57 52.09
C VAL A 921 -10.31 33.73 53.55
N GLU A 922 -9.37 34.23 54.36
CA GLU A 922 -9.54 34.46 55.80
C GLU A 922 -10.70 35.44 56.06
N ALA A 923 -10.76 36.56 55.32
CA ALA A 923 -11.82 37.53 55.44
C ALA A 923 -13.20 36.94 55.04
N ARG A 924 -13.21 36.04 54.03
CA ARG A 924 -14.45 35.35 53.61
C ARG A 924 -14.98 34.42 54.72
N ILE A 925 -14.12 33.67 55.36
CA ILE A 925 -14.46 32.79 56.50
C ILE A 925 -14.97 33.66 57.70
N ALA A 926 -14.29 34.73 58.05
CA ALA A 926 -14.74 35.68 59.10
C ALA A 926 -16.12 36.24 58.80
N LEU A 927 -16.38 36.63 57.54
CA LEU A 927 -17.70 37.08 57.14
C LEU A 927 -18.77 35.99 57.32
N ARG A 928 -18.48 34.74 57.08
CA ARG A 928 -19.41 33.62 57.28
C ARG A 928 -19.68 33.34 58.76
N ARG A 929 -18.72 33.58 59.58
CA ARG A 929 -18.90 33.55 61.04
C ARG A 929 -19.63 34.78 61.62
N GLY A 930 -19.96 35.77 60.79
CA GLY A 930 -20.63 37.00 61.22
C GLY A 930 -19.70 38.08 61.79
N ILE A 931 -18.39 37.93 61.64
CA ILE A 931 -17.39 38.88 62.08
C ILE A 931 -17.25 39.98 61.02
N SER A 932 -17.57 41.24 61.38
CA SER A 932 -17.39 42.34 60.46
C SER A 932 -15.95 42.85 60.57
N ILE A 933 -15.19 42.65 59.50
CA ILE A 933 -13.84 43.19 59.32
C ILE A 933 -13.98 44.59 58.77
N LEU A 934 -13.86 45.61 59.63
CA LEU A 934 -13.80 47.02 59.25
C LEU A 934 -12.35 47.46 58.99
#